data_92218eb4386e79ba487b26d8c4e58942
#
_entry.id   92218eb4386e79ba487b26d8c4e58942
#
_cell.length_a   1.000
_cell.length_b   1.000
_cell.length_c   1.000
_cell.angle_alpha   90.00
_cell.angle_beta   90.00
_cell.angle_gamma   90.00
#
_symmetry.space_group_name_H-M   'P 1'
#
loop_
_entity.id
_entity.type
_entity.pdbx_description
1 polymer ?
#
loop_
_entity_poly.entity_id
_entity_poly.type
_entity_poly.pdbx_seq_one_letter_code
_entity_poly.pdbx_strand_id
1 'polypeptide(L)'
;MKKLLTLLFLAAFSLSAQNLIFNGELELGTDGYACRTILRPDTNPKLVYTPLETAGKKGAKFLLVRSPFAERFELYLKEFPLKPDTDYTLRFKAKCSVAGQPLRINISRVSLRNGKLDWNGFAKTFTLGTEWQNIEFKFNSARRTDGFAHLFLTGQDQKENPVADFSFDSFELFETKSTPYDSVQIAVSAPDYLVVSESAAPIAVTAKAANFTPKTFEGSMTVSAMDDTTGKNVFQTEIPVKLAPGEIREFHTAIPLKYGCYTLNAALPGVPENAVLPGSVAVVGKYTATSLNFDKDFCVSLNGGLDYSGFPKYKTDGYLTFNAPVERRLELLAKMGCRMLREHDGGYESTAWYLLEKERGKLDFSHLDRGVDLMRRYDIEPFACLGRINFLRPKPDQVHWWGKKWPDWLDPLCKEAEYAPYNWASVKGRVFLPPLELWRAYVRNVAAHAKGRIHYYELFNEPNGVMNAKSYFPFMKATYEEIKAADPDARVIGLSVTEDFGVKTGQFVKEMLQAGGAKYMDIASFHPYTSRELSSIAPADAMIAEFRQLFAEAGDKNKPIWNTELYYTFDTPVRDGAYQGFAKPHHIAARFLTDLGEGVAQSNFLNLDRVWKRRLIPNHDFGTNMELVPNGCYVAFNALARFFEAARPVSKHRFADSVIAYGFRKNGKPVAAVWNYGKRNGISIDLSGFEVFDLFGNPLKSGELPCEVAPYYLRPGALSDTEFFAKLARLPVKIGRPVVPVDLVRLVNETVYGTLFNQSTDPVSGVIGFRGDGLAAKRITEFFIPANSSIPIAIPVREANANEKPRLLLYVNGERNSTPVVSVPVTLIRNESAEAGKTQTIGKTGDFGGTWSIRKEQDELVFELSVDDSTDSGSNAAGRYPWEQDCAELFFDFSPFLLRPGHPRAYSDDTIRVFLLPRLAKERTLVWSASKRNIRTDYRTTESGYSITLRMPCKSDVIGFVLKLNDARPGAKTLRELRWASGPDTHNDRTQFNIINLKGDNK
;
A
#
# COMPACT_ATOMS: atom_id res chain seq x y z
N MET A 1 -20.36 -44.44 40.16
CA MET A 1 -20.52 -43.01 39.82
C MET A 1 -19.37 -42.12 40.26
N LYS A 2 -18.89 -42.14 41.51
CA LYS A 2 -17.76 -41.30 41.98
C LYS A 2 -16.41 -41.57 41.24
N LYS A 3 -16.08 -42.80 40.89
CA LYS A 3 -14.87 -43.14 40.12
C LYS A 3 -14.93 -42.73 38.65
N LEU A 4 -16.14 -42.61 38.05
CA LEU A 4 -16.30 -42.13 36.69
C LEU A 4 -16.22 -40.59 36.60
N LEU A 5 -16.66 -39.88 37.67
CA LEU A 5 -16.49 -38.43 37.76
C LEU A 5 -15.02 -38.00 37.95
N THR A 6 -14.24 -38.81 38.68
CA THR A 6 -12.81 -38.52 38.89
C THR A 6 -11.98 -38.77 37.61
N LEU A 7 -12.36 -39.75 36.77
CA LEU A 7 -11.74 -39.96 35.47
C LEU A 7 -12.15 -38.89 34.42
N LEU A 8 -13.38 -38.39 34.48
CA LEU A 8 -13.82 -37.26 33.65
C LEU A 8 -13.19 -35.92 34.11
N PHE A 9 -12.89 -35.76 35.40
CA PHE A 9 -12.17 -34.56 35.86
C PHE A 9 -10.65 -34.63 35.60
N LEU A 10 -10.05 -35.78 35.45
CA LEU A 10 -8.64 -35.96 35.05
C LEU A 10 -8.44 -35.89 33.52
N ALA A 11 -9.48 -36.15 32.75
CA ALA A 11 -9.43 -36.01 31.28
C ALA A 11 -9.67 -34.57 30.79
N ALA A 12 -10.10 -33.64 31.69
CA ALA A 12 -10.34 -32.25 31.35
C ALA A 12 -9.14 -31.31 31.61
N PHE A 13 -7.99 -31.85 32.05
CA PHE A 13 -6.81 -31.08 32.41
C PHE A 13 -5.52 -31.51 31.68
N SER A 14 -5.59 -31.73 30.41
CA SER A 14 -4.34 -31.72 29.59
C SER A 14 -4.54 -31.11 28.19
N LEU A 15 -5.14 -29.95 28.16
CA LEU A 15 -4.81 -29.01 27.07
C LEU A 15 -3.48 -28.36 27.51
N SER A 16 -2.36 -28.98 27.11
CA SER A 16 -1.04 -28.36 27.22
C SER A 16 -1.10 -27.05 26.47
N ALA A 17 -0.74 -25.93 27.09
CA ALA A 17 -0.67 -24.67 26.40
C ALA A 17 0.39 -24.80 25.28
N GLN A 18 -0.06 -24.58 24.07
CA GLN A 18 0.76 -24.71 22.88
C GLN A 18 1.75 -23.54 22.77
N ASN A 19 3.02 -23.84 22.47
CA ASN A 19 3.99 -22.82 22.16
C ASN A 19 3.61 -22.12 20.82
N LEU A 20 3.46 -20.80 20.83
CA LEU A 20 3.10 -19.99 19.65
C LEU A 20 4.34 -19.61 18.81
N ILE A 21 5.56 -19.82 19.32
CA ILE A 21 6.79 -19.54 18.57
C ILE A 21 7.14 -20.75 17.70
N PHE A 22 7.25 -20.49 16.40
CA PHE A 22 7.76 -21.49 15.46
C PHE A 22 9.26 -21.72 15.69
N ASN A 23 9.71 -22.98 15.65
CA ASN A 23 11.12 -23.37 15.80
C ASN A 23 11.79 -22.81 17.08
N GLY A 24 11.04 -22.78 18.20
CA GLY A 24 11.55 -22.22 19.47
C GLY A 24 12.81 -22.92 19.99
N GLU A 25 12.96 -24.23 19.72
CA GLU A 25 14.13 -25.03 20.08
C GLU A 25 15.26 -24.99 19.05
N LEU A 26 15.12 -24.19 17.97
CA LEU A 26 16.15 -23.94 16.96
C LEU A 26 16.65 -25.19 16.21
N GLU A 27 15.94 -26.29 16.27
CA GLU A 27 16.36 -27.53 15.63
C GLU A 27 16.19 -27.52 14.11
N LEU A 28 15.34 -26.62 13.58
CA LEU A 28 15.25 -26.31 12.15
C LEU A 28 16.25 -25.23 11.69
N GLY A 29 17.31 -25.02 12.46
CA GLY A 29 18.29 -23.99 12.17
C GLY A 29 17.71 -22.58 12.34
N THR A 30 17.97 -21.68 11.40
CA THR A 30 17.48 -20.31 11.43
C THR A 30 16.08 -20.15 10.82
N ASP A 31 15.40 -21.22 10.45
CA ASP A 31 14.07 -21.16 9.88
C ASP A 31 13.09 -20.46 10.85
N GLY A 32 12.42 -19.43 10.39
CA GLY A 32 11.54 -18.60 11.21
C GLY A 32 12.20 -17.40 11.90
N TYR A 33 13.50 -17.20 11.70
CA TYR A 33 14.26 -16.10 12.28
C TYR A 33 14.95 -15.28 11.19
N ALA A 34 15.11 -13.99 11.46
CA ALA A 34 15.89 -13.11 10.61
C ALA A 34 16.49 -11.95 11.41
N CYS A 35 17.64 -11.44 11.02
CA CYS A 35 18.32 -10.38 11.76
C CYS A 35 18.86 -9.28 10.84
N ARG A 36 18.81 -8.05 11.31
CA ARG A 36 19.45 -6.90 10.66
C ARG A 36 20.12 -6.00 11.68
N THR A 37 21.17 -5.31 11.25
CA THR A 37 21.86 -4.28 12.05
C THR A 37 21.56 -2.91 11.47
N ILE A 38 21.35 -1.92 12.35
CA ILE A 38 21.17 -0.54 12.01
C ILE A 38 22.47 0.18 12.30
N LEU A 39 23.26 0.45 11.28
CA LEU A 39 24.47 1.27 11.40
C LEU A 39 24.12 2.74 11.47
N ARG A 40 24.79 3.49 12.35
CA ARG A 40 24.61 4.94 12.51
C ARG A 40 25.91 5.70 12.27
N PRO A 41 26.39 5.82 11.04
CA PRO A 41 27.49 6.72 10.77
C PRO A 41 27.00 8.16 10.89
N ASP A 42 27.49 8.87 11.89
CA ASP A 42 27.28 10.28 12.22
C ASP A 42 25.84 10.82 12.19
N THR A 43 25.16 10.81 11.07
CA THR A 43 23.81 11.38 10.95
C THR A 43 22.79 10.48 10.21
N ASN A 44 23.24 9.43 9.53
CA ASN A 44 22.37 8.61 8.67
C ASN A 44 22.52 7.12 8.96
N PRO A 45 21.56 6.46 9.62
CA PRO A 45 21.63 5.03 9.89
C PRO A 45 21.54 4.19 8.61
N LYS A 46 22.36 3.16 8.53
CA LYS A 46 22.39 2.14 7.47
C LYS A 46 21.82 0.83 8.00
N LEU A 47 21.03 0.15 7.16
CA LEU A 47 20.57 -1.20 7.45
C LEU A 47 21.49 -2.21 6.77
N VAL A 48 21.99 -3.16 7.54
CA VAL A 48 22.85 -4.24 7.06
C VAL A 48 22.28 -5.56 7.54
N TYR A 49 22.29 -6.56 6.68
CA TYR A 49 21.98 -7.91 7.12
C TYR A 49 23.01 -8.39 8.10
N THR A 50 22.53 -8.93 9.20
CA THR A 50 23.35 -9.61 10.18
C THR A 50 23.19 -11.10 9.94
N PRO A 51 24.28 -11.82 9.63
CA PRO A 51 24.23 -13.25 9.50
C PRO A 51 23.69 -13.90 10.79
N LEU A 52 22.76 -14.82 10.63
CA LEU A 52 22.26 -15.68 11.70
C LEU A 52 22.90 -17.04 11.57
N GLU A 53 23.39 -17.54 12.67
CA GLU A 53 23.96 -18.88 12.77
C GLU A 53 23.25 -19.64 13.89
N THR A 54 23.09 -20.93 13.70
CA THR A 54 22.83 -21.82 14.84
C THR A 54 24.12 -22.52 15.23
N ALA A 55 24.48 -22.39 16.49
CA ALA A 55 25.64 -23.02 17.06
C ALA A 55 25.22 -24.09 18.09
N GLY A 56 26.11 -25.00 18.45
CA GLY A 56 25.84 -26.06 19.40
C GLY A 56 25.61 -27.42 18.74
N LYS A 57 25.23 -28.41 19.56
CA LYS A 57 24.96 -29.77 19.11
C LYS A 57 23.47 -30.01 19.02
N LYS A 58 23.04 -31.09 18.34
CA LYS A 58 21.63 -31.54 18.32
C LYS A 58 21.06 -31.59 19.75
N GLY A 59 19.90 -30.98 20.00
CA GLY A 59 19.26 -30.89 21.31
C GLY A 59 19.85 -29.81 22.24
N ALA A 60 20.85 -29.05 21.81
CA ALA A 60 21.43 -27.91 22.53
C ALA A 60 21.92 -26.82 21.59
N LYS A 61 21.15 -26.57 20.53
CA LYS A 61 21.42 -25.50 19.57
C LYS A 61 20.98 -24.16 20.15
N PHE A 62 21.69 -23.12 19.80
CA PHE A 62 21.31 -21.75 20.11
C PHE A 62 21.54 -20.84 18.90
N LEU A 63 20.74 -19.81 18.81
CA LEU A 63 20.83 -18.78 17.78
C LEU A 63 21.94 -17.79 18.17
N LEU A 64 22.87 -17.55 17.26
CA LEU A 64 23.96 -16.63 17.45
C LEU A 64 23.83 -15.43 16.52
N VAL A 65 23.77 -14.23 17.10
CA VAL A 65 23.81 -12.95 16.40
C VAL A 65 25.21 -12.37 16.60
N ARG A 66 26.00 -12.39 15.54
CA ARG A 66 27.29 -11.71 15.48
C ARG A 66 27.14 -10.43 14.69
N SER A 67 27.01 -9.32 15.40
CA SER A 67 27.06 -8.01 14.74
C SER A 67 28.54 -7.61 14.57
N PRO A 68 29.02 -7.40 13.35
CA PRO A 68 30.39 -6.94 13.14
C PRO A 68 30.61 -5.49 13.60
N PHE A 69 29.55 -4.83 14.07
CA PHE A 69 29.54 -3.43 14.45
C PHE A 69 28.93 -3.24 15.83
N ALA A 70 29.44 -2.26 16.59
CA ALA A 70 28.86 -1.85 17.87
C ALA A 70 27.52 -1.07 17.69
N GLU A 71 26.63 -1.62 16.90
CA GLU A 71 25.41 -0.95 16.47
C GLU A 71 24.18 -1.79 16.79
N ARG A 72 23.03 -1.12 16.84
CA ARG A 72 21.75 -1.75 17.14
C ARG A 72 21.41 -2.82 16.13
N PHE A 73 21.15 -4.04 16.58
CA PHE A 73 20.53 -5.08 15.76
C PHE A 73 19.04 -5.27 16.11
N GLU A 74 18.31 -5.84 15.19
CA GLU A 74 16.93 -6.28 15.36
C GLU A 74 16.80 -7.73 14.89
N LEU A 75 16.53 -8.64 15.84
CA LEU A 75 16.24 -10.05 15.58
C LEU A 75 14.73 -10.26 15.57
N TYR A 76 14.20 -10.73 14.48
CA TYR A 76 12.79 -10.98 14.26
C TYR A 76 12.46 -12.46 14.30
N LEU A 77 11.30 -12.77 14.87
CA LEU A 77 10.72 -14.10 14.88
C LEU A 77 9.50 -14.13 13.95
N LYS A 78 9.17 -15.33 13.43
CA LYS A 78 7.96 -15.56 12.66
C LYS A 78 6.73 -15.04 13.42
N GLU A 79 5.84 -14.36 12.71
CA GLU A 79 4.58 -13.87 13.27
C GLU A 79 3.71 -14.98 13.87
N PHE A 80 2.94 -14.62 14.87
CA PHE A 80 2.05 -15.53 15.59
C PHE A 80 0.74 -14.83 15.96
N PRO A 81 -0.40 -15.55 16.03
CA PRO A 81 -1.67 -14.98 16.43
C PRO A 81 -1.71 -14.70 17.93
N LEU A 82 -2.33 -13.59 18.31
CA LEU A 82 -2.71 -13.30 19.70
C LEU A 82 -4.22 -13.12 19.81
N LYS A 83 -4.84 -13.80 20.77
CA LYS A 83 -6.24 -13.59 21.11
C LYS A 83 -6.41 -12.26 21.85
N PRO A 84 -7.57 -11.57 21.73
CA PRO A 84 -7.86 -10.36 22.50
C PRO A 84 -7.94 -10.63 24.00
N ASP A 85 -7.60 -9.63 24.83
CA ASP A 85 -7.72 -9.63 26.29
C ASP A 85 -7.14 -10.87 26.97
N THR A 86 -6.07 -11.43 26.41
CA THR A 86 -5.49 -12.69 26.87
C THR A 86 -4.11 -12.46 27.47
N ASP A 87 -3.83 -13.13 28.59
CA ASP A 87 -2.53 -13.07 29.23
C ASP A 87 -1.56 -14.06 28.60
N TYR A 88 -0.38 -13.58 28.25
CA TYR A 88 0.69 -14.35 27.64
C TYR A 88 1.97 -14.29 28.46
N THR A 89 2.74 -15.36 28.40
CA THR A 89 4.10 -15.42 28.94
C THR A 89 5.07 -15.80 27.83
N LEU A 90 6.03 -14.91 27.57
CA LEU A 90 7.20 -15.16 26.71
C LEU A 90 8.36 -15.60 27.61
N ARG A 91 9.02 -16.69 27.25
CA ARG A 91 10.25 -17.16 27.87
C ARG A 91 11.30 -17.48 26.82
N PHE A 92 12.54 -17.26 27.15
CA PHE A 92 13.70 -17.72 26.37
C PHE A 92 14.95 -17.61 27.23
N LYS A 93 16.03 -18.23 26.78
CA LYS A 93 17.34 -18.04 27.35
C LYS A 93 18.13 -17.06 26.50
N ALA A 94 18.91 -16.21 27.17
CA ALA A 94 19.79 -15.29 26.49
C ALA A 94 21.09 -15.08 27.27
N LYS A 95 22.19 -14.81 26.54
CA LYS A 95 23.46 -14.33 27.08
C LYS A 95 24.12 -13.41 26.06
N CYS A 96 25.13 -12.69 26.54
CA CYS A 96 25.93 -11.82 25.68
C CYS A 96 27.43 -12.08 25.96
N SER A 97 28.27 -11.98 24.95
CA SER A 97 29.74 -12.11 25.13
C SER A 97 30.34 -11.03 26.02
N VAL A 98 29.64 -9.91 26.21
CA VAL A 98 30.02 -8.81 27.08
C VAL A 98 28.92 -8.53 28.10
N ALA A 99 29.25 -8.53 29.37
CA ALA A 99 28.29 -8.27 30.44
C ALA A 99 27.73 -6.84 30.41
N GLY A 100 26.49 -6.67 30.90
CA GLY A 100 25.87 -5.36 31.02
C GLY A 100 25.16 -4.88 29.75
N GLN A 101 25.09 -5.71 28.69
CA GLN A 101 24.44 -5.30 27.44
C GLN A 101 22.91 -5.28 27.55
N PRO A 102 22.25 -4.21 27.10
CA PRO A 102 20.79 -4.15 27.08
C PRO A 102 20.22 -5.01 25.95
N LEU A 103 19.17 -5.77 26.28
CA LEU A 103 18.30 -6.49 25.36
C LEU A 103 16.88 -5.97 25.53
N ARG A 104 16.32 -5.35 24.51
CA ARG A 104 14.95 -4.92 24.50
C ARG A 104 14.07 -5.89 23.72
N ILE A 105 13.03 -6.36 24.38
CA ILE A 105 11.98 -7.19 23.77
C ILE A 105 10.88 -6.23 23.29
N ASN A 106 10.44 -6.44 22.07
CA ASN A 106 9.31 -5.73 21.49
C ASN A 106 8.34 -6.75 20.92
N ILE A 107 7.09 -6.72 21.37
CA ILE A 107 5.99 -7.46 20.76
C ILE A 107 5.08 -6.41 20.12
N SER A 108 5.19 -6.24 18.83
CA SER A 108 4.38 -5.31 18.09
C SER A 108 3.06 -5.97 17.71
N ARG A 109 2.01 -5.18 17.74
CA ARG A 109 0.70 -5.55 17.20
C ARG A 109 0.59 -5.01 15.79
N VAL A 110 0.08 -5.83 14.92
CA VAL A 110 -0.40 -5.39 13.64
C VAL A 110 -1.84 -4.93 13.82
N SER A 111 -2.03 -3.68 14.17
CA SER A 111 -3.31 -3.05 13.97
C SER A 111 -3.20 -2.15 12.75
N LEU A 112 -4.10 -2.30 11.80
CA LEU A 112 -4.18 -1.43 10.65
C LEU A 112 -4.92 -0.14 11.06
N ARG A 113 -4.20 0.79 11.63
CA ARG A 113 -4.71 2.13 11.84
C ARG A 113 -4.31 2.96 10.63
N ASN A 114 -5.27 3.38 9.81
CA ASN A 114 -5.05 4.16 8.59
C ASN A 114 -4.14 3.47 7.55
N GLY A 115 -4.25 2.14 7.41
CA GLY A 115 -3.37 1.41 6.51
C GLY A 115 -1.92 1.33 6.96
N LYS A 116 -1.58 1.84 8.15
CA LYS A 116 -0.26 1.77 8.75
C LYS A 116 -0.22 0.76 9.88
N LEU A 117 0.92 0.08 9.99
CA LEU A 117 1.18 -0.80 11.13
C LEU A 117 1.23 0.05 12.42
N ASP A 118 0.35 -0.23 13.36
CA ASP A 118 0.43 0.36 14.70
C ASP A 118 1.47 -0.41 15.51
N TRP A 119 2.62 0.20 15.71
CA TRP A 119 3.72 -0.33 16.49
C TRP A 119 3.55 -0.17 18.01
N ASN A 120 2.38 0.22 18.47
CA ASN A 120 2.07 0.27 19.89
C ASN A 120 1.96 -1.14 20.47
N GLY A 121 3.10 -1.77 20.62
CA GLY A 121 3.26 -3.08 21.21
C GLY A 121 3.73 -3.00 22.67
N PHE A 122 4.00 -4.15 23.24
CA PHE A 122 4.59 -4.29 24.56
C PHE A 122 6.10 -4.31 24.43
N ALA A 123 6.79 -3.58 25.30
CA ALA A 123 8.24 -3.55 25.31
C ALA A 123 8.79 -3.64 26.74
N LYS A 124 9.91 -4.36 26.89
CA LYS A 124 10.68 -4.45 28.14
C LYS A 124 12.17 -4.61 27.83
N THR A 125 13.00 -3.95 28.61
CA THR A 125 14.45 -4.06 28.49
C THR A 125 15.01 -4.91 29.64
N PHE A 126 15.94 -5.79 29.30
CA PHE A 126 16.70 -6.65 30.22
C PHE A 126 18.19 -6.34 30.05
N THR A 127 18.98 -6.56 31.10
CA THR A 127 20.43 -6.46 31.05
C THR A 127 21.02 -7.86 31.04
N LEU A 128 21.82 -8.18 30.01
CA LEU A 128 22.43 -9.50 29.84
C LEU A 128 23.82 -9.58 30.47
N GLY A 129 24.10 -10.73 31.06
CA GLY A 129 25.44 -11.14 31.48
C GLY A 129 26.08 -12.09 30.48
N THR A 130 27.27 -12.61 30.85
CA THR A 130 28.02 -13.59 30.04
C THR A 130 27.51 -15.03 30.20
N GLU A 131 26.76 -15.28 31.26
CA GLU A 131 26.15 -16.58 31.52
C GLU A 131 24.72 -16.61 31.02
N TRP A 132 24.22 -17.81 30.72
CA TRP A 132 22.84 -18.02 30.30
C TRP A 132 21.84 -17.53 31.36
N GLN A 133 20.96 -16.65 30.99
CA GLN A 133 19.90 -16.10 31.84
C GLN A 133 18.55 -16.52 31.29
N ASN A 134 17.63 -16.90 32.17
CA ASN A 134 16.24 -17.11 31.81
C ASN A 134 15.51 -15.75 31.76
N ILE A 135 14.99 -15.42 30.63
CA ILE A 135 14.21 -14.20 30.42
C ILE A 135 12.74 -14.56 30.46
N GLU A 136 11.97 -13.84 31.25
CA GLU A 136 10.52 -13.99 31.32
C GLU A 136 9.85 -12.64 31.16
N PHE A 137 8.89 -12.56 30.27
CA PHE A 137 8.10 -11.36 29.98
C PHE A 137 6.62 -11.72 29.91
N LYS A 138 5.84 -11.21 30.88
CA LYS A 138 4.38 -11.38 30.93
C LYS A 138 3.69 -10.12 30.41
N PHE A 139 2.65 -10.30 29.61
CA PHE A 139 1.88 -9.20 29.05
C PHE A 139 0.43 -9.65 28.79
N ASN A 140 -0.51 -8.70 28.83
CA ASN A 140 -1.87 -8.92 28.37
C ASN A 140 -2.02 -8.36 26.95
N SER A 141 -2.64 -9.11 26.06
CA SER A 141 -2.80 -8.71 24.65
C SER A 141 -3.74 -7.54 24.42
N ALA A 142 -4.49 -7.09 25.44
CA ALA A 142 -5.50 -6.03 25.40
C ALA A 142 -6.59 -6.21 24.33
N ARG A 143 -7.53 -5.28 24.20
CA ARG A 143 -8.73 -5.41 23.32
C ARG A 143 -8.47 -5.27 21.83
N ARG A 144 -7.26 -4.87 21.42
CA ARG A 144 -6.94 -4.55 20.03
C ARG A 144 -6.14 -5.65 19.33
N THR A 145 -6.64 -6.84 19.29
CA THR A 145 -5.99 -7.92 18.54
C THR A 145 -6.70 -8.17 17.22
N ASP A 146 -6.34 -7.43 16.22
CA ASP A 146 -6.91 -7.56 14.89
C ASP A 146 -6.02 -8.41 13.98
N GLY A 147 -5.12 -9.22 14.54
CA GLY A 147 -4.25 -10.02 13.70
C GLY A 147 -3.03 -10.61 14.38
N PHE A 148 -2.01 -10.80 13.60
CA PHE A 148 -0.76 -11.42 14.00
C PHE A 148 0.16 -10.44 14.71
N ALA A 149 0.83 -10.91 15.75
CA ALA A 149 1.88 -10.15 16.42
C ALA A 149 3.26 -10.60 15.96
N HIS A 150 4.21 -9.67 16.08
CA HIS A 150 5.61 -9.91 15.78
C HIS A 150 6.41 -9.70 17.03
N LEU A 151 7.31 -10.65 17.29
CA LEU A 151 8.31 -10.51 18.29
C LEU A 151 9.63 -10.13 17.62
N PHE A 152 10.23 -9.05 18.09
CA PHE A 152 11.59 -8.73 17.73
C PHE A 152 12.41 -8.29 18.94
N LEU A 153 13.64 -8.74 18.99
CA LEU A 153 14.60 -8.42 20.02
C LEU A 153 15.56 -7.36 19.47
N THR A 154 15.83 -6.35 20.29
CA THR A 154 16.77 -5.29 19.93
C THR A 154 17.92 -5.29 20.93
N GLY A 155 19.13 -5.44 20.45
CA GLY A 155 20.34 -5.33 21.26
C GLY A 155 21.21 -4.18 20.83
N GLN A 156 22.19 -3.81 21.67
CA GLN A 156 23.20 -2.77 21.38
C GLN A 156 22.59 -1.38 21.02
N ASP A 157 21.60 -0.92 21.77
CA ASP A 157 20.89 0.35 21.48
C ASP A 157 21.62 1.60 21.99
N GLN A 158 22.89 1.49 22.38
CA GLN A 158 23.69 2.63 22.90
C GLN A 158 24.94 2.85 22.07
N LYS A 159 25.27 4.12 21.84
CA LYS A 159 26.41 4.56 20.99
C LYS A 159 27.81 4.10 21.45
N GLU A 160 27.96 3.72 22.69
CA GLU A 160 29.26 3.41 23.31
C GLU A 160 29.41 1.92 23.69
N ASN A 161 28.56 1.05 23.20
CA ASN A 161 28.65 -0.37 23.52
C ASN A 161 29.80 -1.04 22.74
N PRO A 162 30.58 -1.92 23.39
CA PRO A 162 31.55 -2.74 22.67
C PRO A 162 30.82 -3.70 21.71
N VAL A 163 31.50 -4.12 20.66
CA VAL A 163 31.02 -5.18 19.78
C VAL A 163 30.80 -6.44 20.60
N ALA A 164 29.64 -7.03 20.54
CA ALA A 164 29.23 -8.16 21.36
C ALA A 164 28.40 -9.17 20.57
N ASP A 165 28.62 -10.45 20.85
CA ASP A 165 27.82 -11.55 20.33
C ASP A 165 26.65 -11.83 21.27
N PHE A 166 25.45 -11.94 20.72
CA PHE A 166 24.24 -12.29 21.46
C PHE A 166 23.83 -13.71 21.13
N SER A 167 23.53 -14.49 22.15
CA SER A 167 23.08 -15.87 22.00
C SER A 167 21.70 -16.03 22.60
N PHE A 168 20.84 -16.77 21.90
CA PHE A 168 19.45 -17.00 22.28
C PHE A 168 19.09 -18.48 22.15
N ASP A 169 18.19 -18.96 23.00
CA ASP A 169 17.78 -20.36 23.04
C ASP A 169 16.38 -20.52 23.65
N SER A 170 15.70 -21.61 23.32
CA SER A 170 14.45 -22.06 23.94
C SER A 170 13.35 -21.00 23.98
N PHE A 171 12.95 -20.47 22.82
CA PHE A 171 11.86 -19.50 22.74
C PHE A 171 10.50 -20.16 22.96
N GLU A 172 9.77 -19.69 23.94
CA GLU A 172 8.42 -20.16 24.29
C GLU A 172 7.48 -18.96 24.46
N LEU A 173 6.31 -19.01 23.84
CA LEU A 173 5.21 -18.09 24.07
C LEU A 173 3.90 -18.86 24.23
N PHE A 174 3.21 -18.66 25.35
CA PHE A 174 1.99 -19.38 25.65
C PHE A 174 0.99 -18.58 26.49
N GLU A 175 -0.27 -19.01 26.46
CA GLU A 175 -1.34 -18.42 27.26
C GLU A 175 -1.19 -18.89 28.71
N THR A 176 -0.88 -18.02 29.66
CA THR A 176 -0.90 -18.17 31.13
C THR A 176 -0.20 -19.38 31.77
N LYS A 177 0.17 -20.47 31.06
CA LYS A 177 0.79 -21.66 31.61
C LYS A 177 2.10 -21.97 30.93
N SER A 178 3.14 -22.27 31.73
CA SER A 178 4.40 -22.74 31.18
C SER A 178 4.33 -24.25 30.98
N THR A 179 4.05 -24.68 29.79
CA THR A 179 4.25 -26.07 29.38
C THR A 179 5.32 -26.08 28.29
N PRO A 180 6.25 -27.04 28.30
CA PRO A 180 7.20 -27.24 27.24
C PRO A 180 6.45 -27.43 25.92
N TYR A 181 6.99 -26.88 24.84
CA TYR A 181 6.49 -27.16 23.51
C TYR A 181 6.77 -28.61 23.14
N ASP A 182 5.75 -29.35 22.83
CA ASP A 182 5.82 -30.78 22.55
C ASP A 182 5.02 -31.08 21.26
N SER A 183 5.67 -30.86 20.10
CA SER A 183 5.04 -31.03 18.78
C SER A 183 6.07 -31.34 17.70
N VAL A 184 5.59 -31.71 16.53
CA VAL A 184 6.39 -31.74 15.30
C VAL A 184 6.36 -30.37 14.68
N GLN A 185 7.53 -29.85 14.24
CA GLN A 185 7.64 -28.62 13.46
C GLN A 185 8.04 -28.93 12.03
N ILE A 186 7.56 -28.11 11.10
CA ILE A 186 7.78 -28.31 9.66
C ILE A 186 8.14 -26.98 9.01
N ALA A 187 9.20 -26.97 8.17
CA ALA A 187 9.51 -25.87 7.28
C ALA A 187 9.43 -26.34 5.83
N VAL A 188 8.70 -25.62 4.99
CA VAL A 188 8.57 -25.95 3.57
C VAL A 188 9.34 -24.94 2.73
N SER A 189 10.12 -25.40 1.76
CA SER A 189 10.93 -24.54 0.91
C SER A 189 11.03 -25.08 -0.52
N ALA A 190 11.31 -24.17 -1.46
CA ALA A 190 11.85 -24.47 -2.77
C ALA A 190 13.34 -24.07 -2.80
N PRO A 191 14.15 -24.59 -3.72
CA PRO A 191 15.58 -24.26 -3.81
C PRO A 191 15.87 -22.78 -4.05
N ASP A 192 14.98 -22.10 -4.76
CA ASP A 192 14.97 -20.63 -4.93
C ASP A 192 13.51 -20.13 -4.89
N TYR A 193 13.34 -18.88 -4.51
CA TYR A 193 12.03 -18.21 -4.53
C TYR A 193 11.56 -17.86 -5.95
N LEU A 194 12.46 -17.88 -6.92
CA LEU A 194 12.17 -17.64 -8.33
C LEU A 194 12.66 -18.80 -9.17
N VAL A 195 11.72 -19.41 -9.90
CA VAL A 195 12.01 -20.41 -10.92
C VAL A 195 11.72 -19.80 -12.29
N VAL A 196 12.74 -19.76 -13.14
CA VAL A 196 12.63 -19.35 -14.55
C VAL A 196 12.52 -20.59 -15.41
N SER A 197 11.44 -20.73 -16.18
CA SER A 197 11.18 -21.92 -17.00
C SER A 197 10.64 -21.53 -18.38
N GLU A 198 10.96 -22.32 -19.38
CA GLU A 198 10.37 -22.16 -20.73
C GLU A 198 8.97 -22.80 -20.84
N SER A 199 8.67 -23.71 -19.94
CA SER A 199 7.37 -24.40 -19.84
C SER A 199 7.08 -24.77 -18.38
N ALA A 200 5.84 -25.17 -18.11
CA ALA A 200 5.49 -25.72 -16.80
C ALA A 200 6.36 -26.97 -16.51
N ALA A 201 7.26 -26.84 -15.57
CA ALA A 201 8.17 -27.90 -15.14
C ALA A 201 7.91 -28.24 -13.66
N PRO A 202 8.10 -29.50 -13.25
CA PRO A 202 8.03 -29.84 -11.84
C PRO A 202 9.08 -29.08 -11.03
N ILE A 203 8.66 -28.47 -9.94
CA ILE A 203 9.51 -27.72 -9.02
C ILE A 203 9.84 -28.59 -7.83
N ALA A 204 11.12 -28.70 -7.50
CA ALA A 204 11.56 -29.40 -6.33
C ALA A 204 11.08 -28.66 -5.05
N VAL A 205 10.46 -29.38 -4.16
CA VAL A 205 9.99 -28.87 -2.87
C VAL A 205 10.53 -29.75 -1.76
N THR A 206 11.07 -29.12 -0.72
CA THR A 206 11.57 -29.80 0.48
C THR A 206 10.71 -29.41 1.67
N ALA A 207 10.18 -30.42 2.37
CA ALA A 207 9.58 -30.27 3.68
C ALA A 207 10.55 -30.83 4.73
N LYS A 208 11.14 -29.97 5.54
CA LYS A 208 12.04 -30.30 6.63
C LYS A 208 11.24 -30.38 7.92
N ALA A 209 11.17 -31.55 8.53
CA ALA A 209 10.39 -31.79 9.74
C ALA A 209 11.28 -32.20 10.92
N ALA A 210 10.93 -31.71 12.11
CA ALA A 210 11.61 -32.02 13.38
C ALA A 210 10.59 -32.49 14.39
N ASN A 211 10.83 -33.66 14.99
CA ASN A 211 9.97 -34.24 16.04
C ASN A 211 10.51 -33.92 17.45
N PHE A 212 9.84 -32.99 18.13
CA PHE A 212 10.15 -32.60 19.52
C PHE A 212 9.32 -33.39 20.53
N THR A 213 8.44 -34.27 20.08
CA THR A 213 7.67 -35.12 20.98
C THR A 213 8.56 -36.23 21.57
N PRO A 214 8.26 -36.74 22.76
CA PRO A 214 9.02 -37.84 23.37
C PRO A 214 8.73 -39.21 22.72
N LYS A 215 7.85 -39.25 21.70
CA LYS A 215 7.44 -40.49 21.02
C LYS A 215 7.78 -40.43 19.53
N THR A 216 7.95 -41.61 18.94
CA THR A 216 8.00 -41.71 17.47
C THR A 216 6.70 -41.20 16.90
N PHE A 217 6.79 -40.24 15.95
CA PHE A 217 5.67 -39.74 15.19
C PHE A 217 5.55 -40.51 13.89
N GLU A 218 4.34 -41.02 13.59
CA GLU A 218 4.02 -41.66 12.33
C GLU A 218 2.72 -41.06 11.76
N GLY A 219 2.71 -40.77 10.43
CA GLY A 219 1.56 -40.21 9.77
C GLY A 219 1.77 -39.98 8.27
N SER A 220 0.78 -39.38 7.63
CA SER A 220 0.90 -38.91 6.24
C SER A 220 0.93 -37.37 6.22
N MET A 221 1.98 -36.78 5.67
CA MET A 221 2.12 -35.34 5.50
C MET A 221 1.56 -34.94 4.14
N THR A 222 0.58 -34.06 4.16
CA THR A 222 0.07 -33.45 2.95
C THR A 222 0.95 -32.24 2.61
N VAL A 223 1.61 -32.28 1.44
CA VAL A 223 2.32 -31.11 0.90
C VAL A 223 1.46 -30.50 -0.21
N SER A 224 1.25 -29.21 -0.17
CA SER A 224 0.35 -28.49 -1.07
C SER A 224 0.93 -27.20 -1.61
N ALA A 225 0.42 -26.76 -2.76
CA ALA A 225 0.68 -25.47 -3.34
C ALA A 225 -0.62 -24.68 -3.53
N MET A 226 -0.70 -23.50 -2.98
CA MET A 226 -1.81 -22.58 -3.12
C MET A 226 -1.41 -21.45 -4.06
N ASP A 227 -2.22 -21.17 -5.06
CA ASP A 227 -2.08 -20.00 -5.91
C ASP A 227 -2.44 -18.75 -5.13
N ASP A 228 -1.48 -17.86 -4.92
CA ASP A 228 -1.65 -16.63 -4.14
C ASP A 228 -2.61 -15.63 -4.78
N THR A 229 -2.83 -15.71 -6.09
CA THR A 229 -3.73 -14.79 -6.82
C THR A 229 -5.18 -15.17 -6.62
N THR A 230 -5.47 -16.48 -6.61
CA THR A 230 -6.84 -17.01 -6.53
C THR A 230 -7.20 -17.53 -5.13
N GLY A 231 -6.20 -17.75 -4.27
CA GLY A 231 -6.37 -18.41 -2.99
C GLY A 231 -6.75 -19.89 -3.08
N LYS A 232 -6.66 -20.50 -4.27
CA LYS A 232 -7.04 -21.88 -4.50
C LYS A 232 -5.84 -22.82 -4.38
N ASN A 233 -6.07 -23.97 -3.77
CA ASN A 233 -5.11 -25.05 -3.80
C ASN A 233 -5.06 -25.63 -5.22
N VAL A 234 -3.86 -25.61 -5.83
CA VAL A 234 -3.64 -26.05 -7.22
C VAL A 234 -2.92 -27.39 -7.32
N PHE A 235 -2.33 -27.84 -6.22
CA PHE A 235 -1.66 -29.11 -6.12
C PHE A 235 -1.64 -29.62 -4.69
N GLN A 236 -1.77 -30.92 -4.52
CA GLN A 236 -1.65 -31.59 -3.25
C GLN A 236 -1.09 -33.01 -3.44
N THR A 237 -0.18 -33.41 -2.57
CA THR A 237 0.35 -34.79 -2.53
C THR A 237 0.56 -35.22 -1.08
N GLU A 238 0.61 -36.51 -0.85
CA GLU A 238 0.85 -37.09 0.47
C GLU A 238 2.20 -37.78 0.52
N ILE A 239 2.90 -37.62 1.63
CA ILE A 239 4.22 -38.19 1.90
C ILE A 239 4.16 -38.93 3.24
N PRO A 240 4.47 -40.23 3.28
CA PRO A 240 4.54 -40.94 4.56
C PRO A 240 5.69 -40.39 5.42
N VAL A 241 5.38 -40.12 6.66
CA VAL A 241 6.32 -39.54 7.64
C VAL A 241 6.46 -40.48 8.81
N LYS A 242 7.70 -40.76 9.17
CA LYS A 242 8.06 -41.46 10.40
C LYS A 242 9.30 -40.79 10.98
N LEU A 243 9.19 -40.25 12.19
CA LEU A 243 10.25 -39.49 12.85
C LEU A 243 10.43 -40.00 14.26
N ALA A 244 11.63 -40.45 14.63
CA ALA A 244 11.98 -40.77 15.99
C ALA A 244 12.01 -39.50 16.89
N PRO A 245 11.92 -39.58 18.20
CA PRO A 245 12.13 -38.45 19.11
C PRO A 245 13.42 -37.69 18.81
N GLY A 246 13.38 -36.38 18.66
CA GLY A 246 14.50 -35.54 18.35
C GLY A 246 15.07 -35.70 16.91
N GLU A 247 14.38 -36.45 16.05
CA GLU A 247 14.82 -36.61 14.65
C GLU A 247 14.42 -35.41 13.79
N ILE A 248 15.36 -35.00 12.94
CA ILE A 248 15.14 -34.04 11.88
C ILE A 248 15.35 -34.74 10.55
N ARG A 249 14.36 -34.63 9.65
CA ARG A 249 14.42 -35.24 8.31
C ARG A 249 13.85 -34.34 7.25
N GLU A 250 14.46 -34.40 6.07
CA GLU A 250 13.97 -33.75 4.85
C GLU A 250 13.18 -34.74 4.01
N PHE A 251 12.04 -34.28 3.52
CA PHE A 251 11.16 -34.97 2.61
C PHE A 251 11.10 -34.18 1.31
N HIS A 252 11.33 -34.82 0.20
CA HIS A 252 11.41 -34.18 -1.11
C HIS A 252 10.25 -34.61 -1.99
N THR A 253 9.69 -33.66 -2.71
CA THR A 253 8.67 -33.90 -3.73
C THR A 253 8.86 -32.94 -4.89
N ALA A 254 8.17 -33.21 -6.01
CA ALA A 254 8.18 -32.33 -7.16
C ALA A 254 6.75 -31.92 -7.49
N ILE A 255 6.51 -30.60 -7.63
CA ILE A 255 5.19 -30.02 -7.85
C ILE A 255 5.14 -29.40 -9.25
N PRO A 256 4.24 -29.84 -10.15
CA PRO A 256 4.05 -29.21 -11.45
C PRO A 256 3.28 -27.89 -11.28
N LEU A 257 3.99 -26.75 -11.41
CA LEU A 257 3.41 -25.42 -11.31
C LEU A 257 3.48 -24.70 -12.66
N LYS A 258 2.43 -23.93 -12.96
CA LYS A 258 2.37 -23.01 -14.09
C LYS A 258 3.07 -21.69 -13.72
N TYR A 259 3.16 -20.74 -14.65
CA TYR A 259 3.57 -19.37 -14.31
C TYR A 259 2.60 -18.78 -13.30
N GLY A 260 3.12 -18.27 -12.21
CA GLY A 260 2.32 -17.76 -11.11
C GLY A 260 3.15 -17.58 -9.83
N CYS A 261 2.48 -17.24 -8.75
CA CYS A 261 3.08 -17.11 -7.44
C CYS A 261 2.33 -18.00 -6.44
N TYR A 262 3.08 -18.81 -5.69
CA TYR A 262 2.51 -19.86 -4.88
C TYR A 262 3.03 -19.84 -3.45
N THR A 263 2.14 -20.14 -2.52
CA THR A 263 2.49 -20.52 -1.15
C THR A 263 2.57 -22.02 -1.07
N LEU A 264 3.72 -22.53 -0.66
CA LEU A 264 3.96 -23.96 -0.40
C LEU A 264 3.66 -24.25 1.05
N ASN A 265 2.83 -25.23 1.34
CA ASN A 265 2.43 -25.55 2.69
C ASN A 265 2.53 -27.04 2.97
N ALA A 266 2.58 -27.41 4.25
CA ALA A 266 2.46 -28.79 4.71
C ALA A 266 1.39 -28.87 5.80
N ALA A 267 0.70 -29.98 5.84
CA ALA A 267 -0.21 -30.33 6.94
C ALA A 267 0.08 -31.76 7.38
N LEU A 268 0.09 -31.95 8.68
CA LEU A 268 0.36 -33.25 9.26
C LEU A 268 -0.65 -33.46 10.42
N PRO A 269 -1.41 -34.56 10.45
CA PRO A 269 -2.42 -34.80 11.50
C PRO A 269 -1.83 -34.65 12.89
N GLY A 270 -2.47 -33.87 13.74
CA GLY A 270 -2.00 -33.58 15.09
C GLY A 270 -0.90 -32.51 15.21
N VAL A 271 -0.41 -31.97 14.09
CA VAL A 271 0.53 -30.84 14.07
C VAL A 271 -0.26 -29.54 13.85
N PRO A 272 -0.13 -28.57 14.75
CA PRO A 272 -0.86 -27.32 14.62
C PRO A 272 -0.29 -26.43 13.52
N GLU A 273 -1.14 -25.59 12.93
CA GLU A 273 -0.80 -24.73 11.80
C GLU A 273 0.38 -23.79 12.12
N ASN A 274 0.47 -23.25 13.32
CA ASN A 274 1.58 -22.39 13.74
C ASN A 274 2.92 -23.12 13.91
N ALA A 275 2.95 -24.44 13.92
CA ALA A 275 4.17 -25.25 13.89
C ALA A 275 4.68 -25.49 12.45
N VAL A 276 4.01 -24.92 11.45
CA VAL A 276 4.41 -25.03 10.04
C VAL A 276 4.89 -23.68 9.54
N LEU A 277 6.11 -23.66 9.00
CA LEU A 277 6.63 -22.51 8.25
C LEU A 277 6.38 -22.75 6.76
N PRO A 278 5.45 -22.01 6.13
CA PRO A 278 5.17 -22.19 4.71
C PRO A 278 6.32 -21.62 3.85
N GLY A 279 6.55 -22.25 2.71
CA GLY A 279 7.44 -21.76 1.67
C GLY A 279 6.74 -20.82 0.69
N SER A 280 7.51 -20.23 -0.20
CA SER A 280 6.99 -19.44 -1.32
C SER A 280 7.83 -19.66 -2.55
N VAL A 281 7.19 -19.65 -3.72
CA VAL A 281 7.88 -19.71 -5.01
C VAL A 281 7.09 -18.94 -6.06
N ALA A 282 7.80 -18.19 -6.89
CA ALA A 282 7.26 -17.63 -8.13
C ALA A 282 7.83 -18.38 -9.32
N VAL A 283 7.00 -18.69 -10.30
CA VAL A 283 7.38 -19.33 -11.55
C VAL A 283 7.13 -18.35 -12.67
N VAL A 284 8.15 -18.05 -13.47
CA VAL A 284 8.07 -17.11 -14.59
C VAL A 284 8.64 -17.70 -15.86
N GLY A 285 8.22 -17.13 -16.99
CA GLY A 285 8.82 -17.48 -18.28
C GLY A 285 10.18 -16.84 -18.44
N LYS A 286 11.06 -17.50 -19.21
CA LYS A 286 12.35 -16.94 -19.58
C LYS A 286 12.16 -15.66 -20.38
N TYR A 287 12.72 -14.58 -19.88
CA TYR A 287 12.78 -13.29 -20.56
C TYR A 287 14.12 -13.17 -21.28
N THR A 288 14.08 -12.62 -22.49
CA THR A 288 15.28 -12.30 -23.30
C THR A 288 15.16 -10.85 -23.73
N ALA A 289 16.10 -10.05 -23.32
CA ALA A 289 16.14 -8.62 -23.63
C ALA A 289 16.31 -8.38 -25.14
N THR A 290 15.61 -7.35 -25.62
CA THR A 290 15.75 -6.89 -27.01
C THR A 290 16.42 -5.52 -27.05
N SER A 291 16.95 -5.12 -28.24
CA SER A 291 17.40 -3.74 -28.39
C SER A 291 16.19 -2.81 -28.46
N LEU A 292 16.20 -1.74 -27.67
CA LEU A 292 15.09 -0.81 -27.51
C LEU A 292 15.49 0.62 -27.89
N ASN A 293 14.57 1.28 -28.57
CA ASN A 293 14.51 2.74 -28.60
C ASN A 293 13.49 3.17 -27.52
N PHE A 294 13.95 3.50 -26.31
CA PHE A 294 13.09 3.83 -25.17
C PHE A 294 12.14 5.00 -25.42
N ASP A 295 12.44 5.89 -26.38
CA ASP A 295 11.53 6.99 -26.75
C ASP A 295 10.19 6.49 -27.30
N LYS A 296 10.18 5.27 -27.90
CA LYS A 296 9.07 4.76 -28.69
C LYS A 296 8.66 3.33 -28.35
N ASP A 297 9.59 2.55 -27.84
CA ASP A 297 9.40 1.13 -27.61
C ASP A 297 9.03 0.88 -26.15
N PHE A 298 7.96 0.14 -25.95
CA PHE A 298 7.52 -0.24 -24.63
C PHE A 298 8.55 -1.13 -23.94
N CYS A 299 8.79 -0.84 -22.65
CA CYS A 299 9.44 -1.77 -21.74
C CYS A 299 8.81 -1.73 -20.35
N VAL A 300 9.09 -2.73 -19.55
CA VAL A 300 8.75 -2.69 -18.12
C VAL A 300 9.70 -1.73 -17.43
N SER A 301 9.14 -0.70 -16.82
CA SER A 301 9.86 0.33 -16.09
C SER A 301 9.28 0.48 -14.69
N LEU A 302 10.14 0.70 -13.73
CA LEU A 302 9.76 0.86 -12.32
C LEU A 302 10.29 2.17 -11.76
N ASN A 303 9.62 2.65 -10.72
CA ASN A 303 10.01 3.82 -9.96
C ASN A 303 10.38 3.41 -8.54
N GLY A 304 11.45 3.94 -8.03
CA GLY A 304 11.96 3.66 -6.69
C GLY A 304 13.44 3.32 -6.69
N GLY A 305 14.10 3.61 -5.61
CA GLY A 305 15.53 3.39 -5.49
C GLY A 305 15.89 1.93 -5.28
N LEU A 306 17.12 1.61 -5.64
CA LEU A 306 17.74 0.31 -5.38
C LEU A 306 17.85 0.01 -3.89
N ASP A 307 17.91 1.05 -3.13
CA ASP A 307 18.04 1.07 -1.69
C ASP A 307 16.74 1.56 -1.07
N TYR A 308 15.87 0.65 -0.74
CA TYR A 308 14.65 0.99 -0.09
C TYR A 308 14.72 0.78 1.42
N SER A 309 14.92 1.85 2.14
CA SER A 309 14.85 1.85 3.59
C SER A 309 13.48 2.27 4.12
N GLY A 310 12.62 2.78 3.28
CA GLY A 310 11.27 3.22 3.61
C GLY A 310 11.17 4.40 4.56
N PHE A 311 12.24 4.70 5.29
CA PHE A 311 12.33 5.84 6.18
C PHE A 311 13.50 6.74 5.80
N PRO A 312 13.30 8.04 5.76
CA PRO A 312 14.36 9.00 5.43
C PRO A 312 15.58 8.86 6.31
N LYS A 313 15.40 8.53 7.56
CA LYS A 313 16.48 8.30 8.53
C LYS A 313 17.41 7.14 8.18
N TYR A 314 17.01 6.30 7.23
CA TYR A 314 17.81 5.15 6.79
C TYR A 314 18.40 5.32 5.39
N LYS A 315 18.15 6.46 4.74
CA LYS A 315 18.73 6.74 3.41
C LYS A 315 20.16 7.19 3.55
N THR A 316 21.05 6.42 3.00
CA THR A 316 22.48 6.71 3.09
C THR A 316 23.17 6.47 1.77
N ASP A 317 24.23 7.22 1.56
CA ASP A 317 25.06 7.15 0.36
C ASP A 317 25.87 5.86 0.22
N GLY A 318 26.11 5.16 1.30
CA GLY A 318 26.88 3.93 1.26
C GLY A 318 26.05 2.64 1.17
N TYR A 319 24.75 2.73 0.96
CA TYR A 319 23.86 1.57 1.03
C TYR A 319 24.22 0.48 0.02
N LEU A 320 24.53 0.83 -1.21
CA LEU A 320 24.97 -0.13 -2.22
C LEU A 320 26.22 -0.91 -1.83
N THR A 321 27.03 -0.37 -0.95
CA THR A 321 28.30 -1.00 -0.51
C THR A 321 28.08 -2.12 0.49
N PHE A 322 26.97 -2.06 1.25
CA PHE A 322 26.73 -2.96 2.38
C PHE A 322 25.62 -3.95 2.12
N ASN A 323 24.96 -3.87 0.97
CA ASN A 323 23.72 -4.58 0.74
C ASN A 323 23.84 -5.58 -0.40
N ALA A 324 24.27 -6.80 -0.10
CA ALA A 324 24.17 -7.91 -1.03
C ALA A 324 22.77 -8.04 -1.68
N PRO A 325 21.66 -7.76 -0.98
CA PRO A 325 20.34 -7.72 -1.60
C PRO A 325 20.17 -6.75 -2.77
N VAL A 326 20.95 -5.68 -2.89
CA VAL A 326 20.85 -4.75 -4.03
C VAL A 326 21.21 -5.47 -5.34
N GLU A 327 22.30 -6.20 -5.38
CA GLU A 327 22.65 -6.98 -6.57
C GLU A 327 21.62 -8.06 -6.84
N ARG A 328 21.14 -8.75 -5.80
CA ARG A 328 20.07 -9.73 -5.94
C ARG A 328 18.77 -9.08 -6.45
N ARG A 329 18.44 -7.87 -6.01
CA ARG A 329 17.29 -7.10 -6.54
C ARG A 329 17.44 -6.85 -8.02
N LEU A 330 18.58 -6.32 -8.46
CA LEU A 330 18.84 -6.04 -9.87
C LEU A 330 18.81 -7.30 -10.72
N GLU A 331 19.39 -8.39 -10.25
CA GLU A 331 19.31 -9.69 -10.90
C GLU A 331 17.85 -10.13 -11.10
N LEU A 332 17.05 -10.04 -10.03
CA LEU A 332 15.64 -10.40 -10.08
C LEU A 332 14.85 -9.45 -11.00
N LEU A 333 15.14 -8.15 -10.98
CA LEU A 333 14.52 -7.17 -11.88
C LEU A 333 14.86 -7.45 -13.34
N ALA A 334 16.10 -7.78 -13.65
CA ALA A 334 16.51 -8.19 -14.99
C ALA A 334 15.78 -9.48 -15.44
N LYS A 335 15.67 -10.48 -14.58
CA LYS A 335 14.88 -11.70 -14.85
C LYS A 335 13.39 -11.42 -15.01
N MET A 336 12.87 -10.41 -14.35
CA MET A 336 11.49 -9.96 -14.55
C MET A 336 11.27 -9.31 -15.92
N GLY A 337 12.31 -8.75 -16.51
CA GLY A 337 12.27 -7.96 -17.75
C GLY A 337 12.17 -6.45 -17.51
N CYS A 338 12.56 -5.97 -16.32
CA CYS A 338 12.70 -4.54 -16.07
C CYS A 338 13.89 -3.98 -16.87
N ARG A 339 13.65 -2.94 -17.67
CA ARG A 339 14.66 -2.36 -18.55
C ARG A 339 15.01 -0.91 -18.20
N MET A 340 14.22 -0.28 -17.34
CA MET A 340 14.44 1.11 -16.92
C MET A 340 14.05 1.27 -15.44
N LEU A 341 14.81 2.06 -14.72
CA LEU A 341 14.55 2.37 -13.33
C LEU A 341 14.63 3.87 -13.09
N ARG A 342 13.48 4.49 -12.75
CA ARG A 342 13.41 5.90 -12.34
C ARG A 342 13.91 6.05 -10.91
N GLU A 343 14.94 6.85 -10.72
CA GLU A 343 15.61 7.06 -9.45
C GLU A 343 14.91 8.10 -8.58
N HIS A 344 13.70 7.80 -8.15
CA HIS A 344 12.90 8.66 -7.29
C HIS A 344 12.22 7.85 -6.16
N ASP A 345 11.71 8.54 -5.15
CA ASP A 345 10.90 7.98 -4.05
C ASP A 345 11.50 6.80 -3.27
N GLY A 346 12.64 6.99 -2.79
CA GLY A 346 13.21 6.06 -1.86
C GLY A 346 14.43 5.36 -2.38
N GLY A 347 15.52 5.67 -1.79
CA GLY A 347 16.71 4.95 -1.99
C GLY A 347 17.78 5.67 -2.82
N TYR A 348 18.37 4.96 -3.73
CA TYR A 348 19.55 5.42 -4.43
C TYR A 348 19.19 6.41 -5.53
N GLU A 349 19.72 7.62 -5.40
CA GLU A 349 19.63 8.66 -6.40
C GLU A 349 21.04 8.97 -6.87
N SER A 350 21.44 8.46 -8.03
CA SER A 350 22.81 8.58 -8.53
C SER A 350 23.23 10.04 -8.71
N THR A 351 22.28 10.91 -9.03
CA THR A 351 22.51 12.35 -9.26
C THR A 351 22.26 13.23 -8.04
N ALA A 352 22.15 12.67 -6.85
CA ALA A 352 21.88 13.44 -5.62
C ALA A 352 22.95 14.51 -5.34
N TRP A 353 22.60 15.78 -5.51
CA TRP A 353 23.55 16.91 -5.44
C TRP A 353 24.31 16.95 -4.10
N TYR A 354 23.62 16.71 -2.99
CA TYR A 354 24.24 16.70 -1.65
C TYR A 354 25.34 15.63 -1.47
N LEU A 355 25.36 14.61 -2.32
CA LEU A 355 26.39 13.58 -2.35
C LEU A 355 27.53 13.93 -3.30
N LEU A 356 27.18 14.53 -4.45
CA LEU A 356 28.15 14.86 -5.49
C LEU A 356 28.99 16.09 -5.17
N GLU A 357 28.49 17.03 -4.36
CA GLU A 357 29.17 18.28 -4.02
C GLU A 357 28.96 18.62 -2.53
N LYS A 358 29.53 17.82 -1.65
CA LYS A 358 29.41 18.02 -0.19
C LYS A 358 30.02 19.36 0.25
N GLU A 359 31.11 19.77 -0.39
CA GLU A 359 31.75 21.06 -0.25
C GLU A 359 31.71 21.81 -1.59
N ARG A 360 31.40 23.09 -1.54
CA ARG A 360 31.28 23.91 -2.76
C ARG A 360 32.52 23.83 -3.64
N GLY A 361 32.34 23.48 -4.91
CA GLY A 361 33.38 23.33 -5.91
C GLY A 361 34.21 22.02 -5.82
N LYS A 362 33.91 21.13 -4.87
CA LYS A 362 34.54 19.81 -4.76
C LYS A 362 33.56 18.73 -5.19
N LEU A 363 33.73 18.29 -6.41
CA LEU A 363 32.88 17.25 -7.01
C LEU A 363 33.42 15.85 -6.74
N ASP A 364 32.55 14.95 -6.30
CA ASP A 364 32.82 13.52 -6.13
C ASP A 364 31.69 12.71 -6.81
N PHE A 365 32.03 12.13 -7.95
CA PHE A 365 31.09 11.34 -8.75
C PHE A 365 31.09 9.84 -8.40
N SER A 366 31.83 9.41 -7.41
CA SER A 366 31.95 7.98 -7.03
C SER A 366 30.59 7.34 -6.73
N HIS A 367 29.66 8.12 -6.17
CA HIS A 367 28.28 7.68 -5.92
C HIS A 367 27.52 7.46 -7.22
N LEU A 368 27.55 8.43 -8.13
CA LEU A 368 26.91 8.33 -9.44
C LEU A 368 27.44 7.13 -10.23
N ASP A 369 28.79 7.03 -10.35
CA ASP A 369 29.42 5.96 -11.10
C ASP A 369 29.00 4.59 -10.62
N ARG A 370 29.03 4.37 -9.31
CA ARG A 370 28.64 3.09 -8.70
C ARG A 370 27.21 2.70 -9.03
N GLY A 371 26.26 3.62 -8.95
CA GLY A 371 24.84 3.33 -9.20
C GLY A 371 24.59 3.03 -10.67
N VAL A 372 25.10 3.88 -11.54
CA VAL A 372 24.96 3.75 -12.99
C VAL A 372 25.62 2.47 -13.50
N ASP A 373 26.85 2.21 -13.10
CA ASP A 373 27.59 1.02 -13.55
C ASP A 373 26.91 -0.27 -13.07
N LEU A 374 26.35 -0.25 -11.85
CA LEU A 374 25.63 -1.39 -11.32
C LEU A 374 24.34 -1.66 -12.08
N MET A 375 23.52 -0.65 -12.37
CA MET A 375 22.31 -0.81 -13.20
C MET A 375 22.65 -1.29 -14.62
N ARG A 376 23.66 -0.70 -15.25
CA ARG A 376 24.13 -1.07 -16.58
C ARG A 376 24.60 -2.52 -16.67
N ARG A 377 25.23 -3.04 -15.64
CA ARG A 377 25.65 -4.45 -15.55
C ARG A 377 24.47 -5.41 -15.71
N TYR A 378 23.28 -5.01 -15.27
CA TYR A 378 22.04 -5.77 -15.36
C TYR A 378 21.16 -5.36 -16.54
N ASP A 379 21.68 -4.56 -17.48
CA ASP A 379 20.99 -4.11 -18.69
C ASP A 379 19.74 -3.25 -18.38
N ILE A 380 19.79 -2.52 -17.25
CA ILE A 380 18.78 -1.59 -16.77
C ILE A 380 19.25 -0.16 -17.07
N GLU A 381 18.43 0.59 -17.82
CA GLU A 381 18.66 2.00 -18.12
C GLU A 381 18.41 2.85 -16.87
N PRO A 382 19.41 3.64 -16.38
CA PRO A 382 19.18 4.61 -15.33
C PRO A 382 18.33 5.78 -15.87
N PHE A 383 17.28 6.10 -15.14
CA PHE A 383 16.44 7.25 -15.42
C PHE A 383 16.58 8.23 -14.24
N ALA A 384 17.43 9.23 -14.42
CA ALA A 384 17.81 10.15 -13.36
C ALA A 384 16.77 11.26 -13.16
N CYS A 385 16.35 11.47 -11.92
CA CYS A 385 15.53 12.59 -11.51
C CYS A 385 16.41 13.67 -10.89
N LEU A 386 16.59 14.80 -11.58
CA LEU A 386 17.44 15.91 -11.14
C LEU A 386 16.71 16.80 -10.14
N GLY A 387 17.39 17.13 -9.07
CA GLY A 387 16.92 18.19 -8.17
C GLY A 387 15.62 17.84 -7.50
N ARG A 388 15.60 16.79 -6.71
CA ARG A 388 14.45 16.48 -5.88
C ARG A 388 14.07 17.68 -5.03
N ILE A 389 12.85 18.18 -5.22
CA ILE A 389 12.36 19.35 -4.50
C ILE A 389 12.27 19.02 -3.03
N ASN A 390 12.92 19.81 -2.20
CA ASN A 390 12.65 19.82 -0.76
C ASN A 390 11.35 20.60 -0.54
N PHE A 391 10.27 19.89 -0.37
CA PHE A 391 8.93 20.44 -0.23
C PHE A 391 8.76 21.37 0.97
N LEU A 392 9.60 21.21 1.96
CA LEU A 392 9.61 22.04 3.16
C LEU A 392 11.06 22.33 3.49
N ARG A 393 11.43 23.56 3.57
CA ARG A 393 12.57 23.89 4.39
C ARG A 393 12.12 23.67 5.82
N PRO A 394 12.51 22.57 6.46
CA PRO A 394 12.18 22.42 7.87
C PRO A 394 12.80 23.58 8.62
N LYS A 395 12.24 23.93 9.76
CA LYS A 395 12.99 24.70 10.74
C LYS A 395 14.37 24.03 10.88
N PRO A 396 15.44 24.77 11.19
CA PRO A 396 16.80 24.22 11.24
C PRO A 396 16.96 22.94 12.07
N ASP A 397 16.00 22.66 12.96
CA ASP A 397 15.95 21.52 13.87
C ASP A 397 15.03 20.38 13.41
N GLN A 398 14.32 20.53 12.28
CA GLN A 398 13.40 19.50 11.76
C GLN A 398 13.84 19.02 10.38
N VAL A 399 14.34 17.80 10.31
CA VAL A 399 14.58 17.12 9.03
C VAL A 399 13.26 16.52 8.54
N HIS A 400 12.79 16.97 7.38
CA HIS A 400 11.62 16.36 6.74
C HIS A 400 11.87 14.85 6.53
N TRP A 401 10.82 14.05 6.59
CA TRP A 401 10.90 12.60 6.43
C TRP A 401 11.54 12.14 5.11
N TRP A 402 11.60 12.99 4.09
CA TRP A 402 12.31 12.74 2.83
C TRP A 402 13.79 13.11 2.85
N GLY A 403 14.30 13.60 3.99
CA GLY A 403 15.69 13.94 4.17
C GLY A 403 16.13 15.20 3.41
N LYS A 404 17.37 15.59 3.64
CA LYS A 404 17.99 16.74 3.00
C LYS A 404 18.49 16.36 1.60
N LYS A 405 18.20 17.20 0.59
CA LYS A 405 18.48 16.90 -0.83
C LYS A 405 19.49 17.84 -1.48
N TRP A 406 19.76 18.95 -0.83
CA TRP A 406 20.73 19.93 -1.27
C TRP A 406 21.97 19.89 -0.36
N PRO A 407 23.17 20.26 -0.89
CA PRO A 407 24.34 20.43 -0.04
C PRO A 407 24.13 21.49 1.05
N ASP A 408 24.74 21.32 2.21
CA ASP A 408 24.58 22.25 3.33
C ASP A 408 24.97 23.68 2.98
N TRP A 409 26.04 23.83 2.22
CA TRP A 409 26.55 25.12 1.78
C TRP A 409 25.57 25.87 0.85
N LEU A 410 24.63 25.18 0.23
CA LEU A 410 23.67 25.76 -0.70
C LEU A 410 22.45 26.37 0.00
N ASP A 411 22.05 25.86 1.16
CA ASP A 411 20.86 26.28 1.89
C ASP A 411 20.75 27.80 2.09
N PRO A 412 21.78 28.51 2.56
CA PRO A 412 21.68 29.96 2.78
C PRO A 412 21.55 30.77 1.49
N LEU A 413 21.84 30.15 0.34
CA LEU A 413 21.77 30.80 -0.97
C LEU A 413 20.42 30.60 -1.66
N CYS A 414 19.62 29.65 -1.21
CA CYS A 414 18.32 29.33 -1.82
C CYS A 414 17.29 30.41 -1.56
N LYS A 415 16.44 30.69 -2.55
CA LYS A 415 15.35 31.66 -2.49
C LYS A 415 14.00 30.95 -2.54
N GLU A 416 13.02 31.53 -1.87
CA GLU A 416 11.65 31.04 -1.86
C GLU A 416 11.04 31.12 -3.25
N ALA A 417 10.43 30.02 -3.71
CA ALA A 417 9.68 30.00 -4.97
C ALA A 417 8.30 30.61 -4.80
N GLU A 418 7.74 31.15 -5.90
CA GLU A 418 6.34 31.55 -5.92
C GLU A 418 5.43 30.31 -5.85
N TYR A 419 4.41 30.38 -5.00
CA TYR A 419 3.51 29.26 -4.78
C TYR A 419 2.61 28.98 -5.97
N ALA A 420 2.34 27.71 -6.16
CA ALA A 420 1.15 27.30 -6.86
C ALA A 420 -0.08 27.60 -5.97
N PRO A 421 -1.10 28.28 -6.48
CA PRO A 421 -2.31 28.59 -5.71
C PRO A 421 -3.11 27.34 -5.30
N TYR A 422 -2.64 26.16 -5.64
CA TYR A 422 -3.29 24.87 -5.48
C TYR A 422 -2.41 23.85 -4.75
N ASN A 423 -1.52 24.31 -3.91
CA ASN A 423 -0.65 23.43 -3.14
C ASN A 423 -1.49 22.41 -2.38
N TRP A 424 -1.36 21.12 -2.74
CA TRP A 424 -1.96 20.03 -1.96
C TRP A 424 -1.31 19.91 -0.57
N ALA A 425 -0.07 20.34 -0.45
CA ALA A 425 0.55 20.67 0.81
C ALA A 425 0.02 22.02 1.34
N SER A 426 -1.25 22.37 1.16
CA SER A 426 -1.93 23.64 1.46
C SER A 426 -1.53 24.28 2.78
N VAL A 427 -0.55 23.81 3.35
CA VAL A 427 0.00 24.10 4.61
C VAL A 427 1.39 24.64 4.40
N LYS A 428 1.49 25.94 4.08
CA LYS A 428 2.69 26.77 4.32
C LYS A 428 4.06 26.08 4.06
N GLY A 429 4.07 25.09 3.15
CA GLY A 429 5.29 24.48 2.65
C GLY A 429 5.97 25.47 1.74
N ARG A 430 7.04 26.07 2.23
CA ARG A 430 7.88 26.94 1.42
C ARG A 430 8.82 26.07 0.62
N VAL A 431 8.82 26.24 -0.68
CA VAL A 431 9.81 25.64 -1.57
C VAL A 431 10.91 26.66 -1.79
N PHE A 432 12.14 26.23 -1.60
CA PHE A 432 13.32 27.05 -1.82
C PHE A 432 14.09 26.49 -3.00
N LEU A 433 14.42 27.34 -3.94
CA LEU A 433 15.15 26.99 -5.15
C LEU A 433 16.57 27.57 -5.06
N PRO A 434 17.58 26.85 -5.56
CA PRO A 434 18.95 27.36 -5.61
C PRO A 434 19.08 28.52 -6.59
N PRO A 435 20.15 29.31 -6.50
CA PRO A 435 20.51 30.24 -7.56
C PRO A 435 20.67 29.53 -8.91
N LEU A 436 20.08 30.08 -9.96
CA LEU A 436 19.99 29.44 -11.28
C LEU A 436 21.37 29.09 -11.85
N GLU A 437 22.39 29.92 -11.60
CA GLU A 437 23.77 29.65 -12.06
C GLU A 437 24.38 28.41 -11.39
N LEU A 438 24.12 28.22 -10.10
CA LEU A 438 24.59 27.04 -9.36
C LEU A 438 23.85 25.79 -9.83
N TRP A 439 22.56 25.93 -10.13
CA TRP A 439 21.80 24.88 -10.77
C TRP A 439 22.37 24.48 -12.14
N ARG A 440 22.65 25.47 -13.00
CA ARG A 440 23.30 25.25 -14.31
C ARG A 440 24.62 24.51 -14.16
N ALA A 441 25.46 24.93 -13.22
CA ALA A 441 26.77 24.31 -12.98
C ALA A 441 26.60 22.85 -12.54
N TYR A 442 25.67 22.57 -11.60
CA TYR A 442 25.36 21.21 -11.16
C TYR A 442 24.91 20.34 -12.34
N VAL A 443 23.91 20.78 -13.11
CA VAL A 443 23.36 20.03 -14.24
C VAL A 443 24.44 19.74 -15.29
N ARG A 444 25.24 20.76 -15.66
CA ARG A 444 26.36 20.64 -16.60
C ARG A 444 27.36 19.59 -16.15
N ASN A 445 27.78 19.65 -14.88
CA ASN A 445 28.77 18.74 -14.34
C ASN A 445 28.25 17.30 -14.32
N VAL A 446 27.00 17.09 -13.92
CA VAL A 446 26.35 15.77 -13.94
C VAL A 446 26.24 15.23 -15.37
N ALA A 447 25.72 16.03 -16.29
CA ALA A 447 25.51 15.60 -17.67
C ALA A 447 26.83 15.33 -18.41
N ALA A 448 27.86 16.16 -18.20
CA ALA A 448 29.18 15.96 -18.77
C ALA A 448 29.86 14.69 -18.24
N HIS A 449 29.77 14.45 -16.92
CA HIS A 449 30.36 13.27 -16.31
C HIS A 449 29.63 11.97 -16.71
N ALA A 450 28.31 12.02 -16.78
CA ALA A 450 27.46 10.87 -17.10
C ALA A 450 27.22 10.68 -18.62
N LYS A 451 27.89 11.45 -19.49
CA LYS A 451 27.71 11.40 -20.94
C LYS A 451 27.81 9.97 -21.48
N GLY A 452 26.77 9.56 -22.25
CA GLY A 452 26.65 8.23 -22.81
C GLY A 452 26.39 7.11 -21.80
N ARG A 453 26.21 7.43 -20.50
CA ARG A 453 25.88 6.46 -19.44
C ARG A 453 24.48 6.67 -18.84
N ILE A 454 24.02 7.91 -18.74
CA ILE A 454 22.64 8.27 -18.42
C ILE A 454 22.06 8.97 -19.64
N HIS A 455 21.00 8.41 -20.23
CA HIS A 455 20.38 8.97 -21.42
C HIS A 455 19.11 9.75 -21.12
N TYR A 456 18.50 9.57 -19.94
CA TYR A 456 17.20 10.14 -19.57
C TYR A 456 17.30 10.92 -18.27
N TYR A 457 16.96 12.20 -18.32
CA TYR A 457 17.00 13.13 -17.19
C TYR A 457 15.65 13.79 -17.01
N GLU A 458 15.02 13.64 -15.88
CA GLU A 458 13.79 14.33 -15.50
C GLU A 458 14.08 15.47 -14.52
N LEU A 459 13.42 16.61 -14.72
CA LEU A 459 13.56 17.74 -13.83
C LEU A 459 12.46 17.74 -12.78
N PHE A 460 12.86 17.67 -11.53
CA PHE A 460 12.01 17.72 -10.35
C PHE A 460 10.94 16.61 -10.34
N ASN A 461 10.16 16.55 -9.27
CA ASN A 461 8.99 15.70 -9.17
C ASN A 461 7.80 16.51 -8.72
N GLU A 462 6.69 16.41 -9.43
CA GLU A 462 5.40 17.04 -9.10
C GLU A 462 5.48 18.55 -8.78
N PRO A 463 6.18 19.35 -9.61
CA PRO A 463 6.39 20.78 -9.33
C PRO A 463 5.06 21.56 -9.24
N ASN A 464 4.04 21.13 -9.98
CA ASN A 464 2.71 21.74 -9.99
C ASN A 464 1.98 21.66 -8.62
N GLY A 465 2.38 20.72 -7.75
CA GLY A 465 1.87 20.64 -6.39
C GLY A 465 2.45 21.69 -5.44
N VAL A 466 3.58 22.33 -5.78
CA VAL A 466 4.36 23.12 -4.83
C VAL A 466 4.83 24.48 -5.33
N MET A 467 4.91 24.68 -6.63
CA MET A 467 5.31 25.97 -7.23
C MET A 467 4.49 26.26 -8.49
N ASN A 468 4.45 27.53 -8.91
CA ASN A 468 3.83 27.91 -10.18
C ASN A 468 4.76 27.70 -11.37
N ALA A 469 4.19 27.77 -12.57
CA ALA A 469 4.94 27.60 -13.82
C ALA A 469 6.06 28.64 -14.02
N LYS A 470 5.85 29.86 -13.52
CA LYS A 470 6.84 30.95 -13.58
C LYS A 470 8.11 30.62 -12.80
N SER A 471 8.00 29.99 -11.64
CA SER A 471 9.14 29.56 -10.84
C SER A 471 9.83 28.34 -11.43
N TYR A 472 9.09 27.42 -12.06
CA TYR A 472 9.61 26.19 -12.63
C TYR A 472 10.32 26.41 -13.98
N PHE A 473 9.76 27.24 -14.85
CA PHE A 473 10.21 27.43 -16.23
C PHE A 473 11.71 27.77 -16.39
N PRO A 474 12.31 28.69 -15.62
CA PRO A 474 13.74 29.00 -15.73
C PRO A 474 14.64 27.78 -15.50
N PHE A 475 14.25 26.92 -14.54
CA PHE A 475 14.98 25.69 -14.23
C PHE A 475 14.84 24.66 -15.34
N MET A 476 13.64 24.52 -15.91
CA MET A 476 13.40 23.63 -17.04
C MET A 476 14.26 24.03 -18.25
N LYS A 477 14.25 25.33 -18.60
CA LYS A 477 15.07 25.88 -19.68
C LYS A 477 16.55 25.64 -19.43
N ALA A 478 17.05 25.99 -18.24
CA ALA A 478 18.45 25.82 -17.88
C ALA A 478 18.88 24.35 -17.92
N THR A 479 18.05 23.45 -17.39
CA THR A 479 18.32 22.02 -17.41
C THR A 479 18.48 21.50 -18.85
N TYR A 480 17.55 21.87 -19.72
CA TYR A 480 17.60 21.47 -21.13
C TYR A 480 18.86 21.98 -21.82
N GLU A 481 19.16 23.27 -21.68
CA GLU A 481 20.33 23.91 -22.32
C GLU A 481 21.65 23.25 -21.86
N GLU A 482 21.83 23.03 -20.58
CA GLU A 482 23.06 22.44 -20.04
C GLU A 482 23.23 20.97 -20.39
N ILE A 483 22.14 20.18 -20.36
CA ILE A 483 22.20 18.77 -20.78
C ILE A 483 22.54 18.68 -22.28
N LYS A 484 21.83 19.45 -23.14
CA LYS A 484 22.05 19.39 -24.58
C LYS A 484 23.44 19.91 -24.98
N ALA A 485 24.00 20.85 -24.25
CA ALA A 485 25.38 21.31 -24.45
C ALA A 485 26.42 20.24 -24.07
N ALA A 486 26.17 19.47 -22.98
CA ALA A 486 27.09 18.44 -22.52
C ALA A 486 26.93 17.13 -23.29
N ASP A 487 25.70 16.70 -23.52
CA ASP A 487 25.33 15.46 -24.22
C ASP A 487 24.10 15.71 -25.11
N PRO A 488 24.29 16.01 -26.42
CA PRO A 488 23.20 16.27 -27.34
C PRO A 488 22.23 15.08 -27.52
N ASP A 489 22.71 13.85 -27.30
CA ASP A 489 21.91 12.63 -27.46
C ASP A 489 21.02 12.33 -26.24
N ALA A 490 21.35 12.89 -25.07
CA ALA A 490 20.55 12.73 -23.88
C ALA A 490 19.16 13.39 -24.02
N ARG A 491 18.17 12.76 -23.43
CA ARG A 491 16.76 13.18 -23.48
C ARG A 491 16.36 13.86 -22.18
N VAL A 492 15.75 15.02 -22.31
CA VAL A 492 15.26 15.80 -21.18
C VAL A 492 13.76 15.62 -21.05
N ILE A 493 13.33 15.15 -19.87
CA ILE A 493 11.95 14.90 -19.52
C ILE A 493 11.48 16.05 -18.64
N GLY A 494 10.40 16.68 -19.06
CA GLY A 494 9.86 17.85 -18.38
C GLY A 494 8.47 17.63 -17.84
N LEU A 495 8.06 18.55 -16.99
CA LEU A 495 6.79 18.64 -16.29
C LEU A 495 6.70 17.73 -15.07
N SER A 496 6.72 16.40 -15.18
CA SER A 496 6.53 15.47 -14.05
C SER A 496 5.33 15.85 -13.16
N VAL A 497 4.21 16.24 -13.79
CA VAL A 497 3.06 16.83 -13.10
C VAL A 497 2.10 15.78 -12.58
N THR A 498 1.54 16.03 -11.40
CA THR A 498 0.56 15.11 -10.79
C THR A 498 -0.88 15.58 -10.99
N GLU A 499 -1.79 14.63 -11.16
CA GLU A 499 -3.25 14.84 -11.14
C GLU A 499 -3.87 14.53 -9.77
N ASP A 500 -3.04 14.19 -8.78
CA ASP A 500 -3.55 13.81 -7.47
C ASP A 500 -4.01 15.02 -6.63
N PHE A 501 -4.94 14.79 -5.71
CA PHE A 501 -5.41 15.75 -4.70
C PHE A 501 -6.00 17.08 -5.22
N GLY A 502 -6.57 17.10 -6.41
CA GLY A 502 -7.24 18.30 -6.96
C GLY A 502 -6.29 19.41 -7.39
N VAL A 503 -5.04 19.08 -7.65
CA VAL A 503 -4.08 19.98 -8.28
C VAL A 503 -4.52 20.29 -9.70
N LYS A 504 -4.54 21.58 -10.06
CA LYS A 504 -4.92 22.02 -11.42
C LYS A 504 -3.77 21.86 -12.41
N THR A 505 -3.50 20.63 -12.75
CA THR A 505 -2.42 20.23 -13.67
C THR A 505 -2.57 20.91 -15.03
N GLY A 506 -3.75 20.90 -15.61
CA GLY A 506 -4.01 21.50 -16.91
C GLY A 506 -3.67 22.99 -16.97
N GLN A 507 -3.88 23.76 -15.90
CA GLN A 507 -3.50 25.17 -15.84
C GLN A 507 -1.99 25.35 -15.83
N PHE A 508 -1.28 24.61 -14.96
CA PHE A 508 0.19 24.68 -14.90
C PHE A 508 0.82 24.33 -16.25
N VAL A 509 0.35 23.28 -16.91
CA VAL A 509 0.85 22.86 -18.22
C VAL A 509 0.58 23.93 -19.28
N LYS A 510 -0.63 24.53 -19.32
CA LYS A 510 -0.94 25.63 -20.24
C LYS A 510 -0.02 26.82 -20.04
N GLU A 511 0.23 27.23 -18.81
CA GLU A 511 1.15 28.33 -18.50
C GLU A 511 2.59 28.01 -18.96
N MET A 512 3.05 26.77 -18.73
CA MET A 512 4.35 26.31 -19.23
C MET A 512 4.46 26.35 -20.76
N LEU A 513 3.43 25.88 -21.47
CA LEU A 513 3.39 25.89 -22.92
C LEU A 513 3.33 27.29 -23.48
N GLN A 514 2.54 28.18 -22.88
CA GLN A 514 2.47 29.62 -23.26
C GLN A 514 3.82 30.32 -23.06
N ALA A 515 4.59 29.95 -22.04
CA ALA A 515 5.96 30.42 -21.84
C ALA A 515 6.98 29.85 -22.86
N GLY A 516 6.55 28.96 -23.75
CA GLY A 516 7.41 28.30 -24.73
C GLY A 516 8.14 27.08 -24.20
N GLY A 517 7.63 26.50 -23.10
CA GLY A 517 8.25 25.35 -22.41
C GLY A 517 8.38 24.08 -23.25
N ALA A 518 7.50 23.89 -24.25
CA ALA A 518 7.58 22.74 -25.15
C ALA A 518 8.93 22.57 -25.86
N LYS A 519 9.68 23.64 -26.05
CA LYS A 519 11.00 23.66 -26.70
C LYS A 519 12.12 23.16 -25.80
N TYR A 520 11.90 23.13 -24.49
CA TYR A 520 12.90 22.81 -23.49
C TYR A 520 12.63 21.44 -22.81
N MET A 521 11.93 20.55 -23.53
CA MET A 521 11.76 19.15 -23.18
C MET A 521 11.67 18.29 -24.43
N ASP A 522 12.34 17.16 -24.43
CA ASP A 522 12.21 16.15 -25.48
C ASP A 522 10.96 15.31 -25.28
N ILE A 523 10.62 15.04 -24.03
CA ILE A 523 9.52 14.20 -23.57
C ILE A 523 8.74 14.96 -22.50
N ALA A 524 7.43 14.93 -22.58
CA ALA A 524 6.54 15.46 -21.54
C ALA A 524 6.13 14.34 -20.60
N SER A 525 6.19 14.57 -19.30
CA SER A 525 5.83 13.55 -18.31
C SER A 525 4.70 14.03 -17.39
N PHE A 526 3.89 13.06 -16.96
CA PHE A 526 2.83 13.28 -16.02
C PHE A 526 2.57 12.02 -15.17
N HIS A 527 1.84 12.17 -14.06
CA HIS A 527 1.48 11.14 -13.12
C HIS A 527 -0.03 10.96 -13.10
N PRO A 528 -0.60 10.23 -14.07
CA PRO A 528 -2.04 10.09 -14.21
C PRO A 528 -2.60 9.05 -13.24
N TYR A 529 -2.66 9.38 -11.96
CA TYR A 529 -3.27 8.53 -10.96
C TYR A 529 -4.76 8.37 -11.24
N THR A 530 -5.18 7.14 -11.49
CA THR A 530 -6.59 6.80 -11.58
C THR A 530 -7.08 6.27 -10.24
N SER A 531 -8.38 6.27 -10.06
CA SER A 531 -9.14 5.87 -8.88
C SER A 531 -8.41 5.05 -7.80
N ARG A 532 -8.65 5.43 -6.55
CA ARG A 532 -8.26 4.69 -5.33
C ARG A 532 -9.07 3.40 -5.14
N GLU A 533 -10.08 3.16 -5.95
CA GLU A 533 -10.88 1.95 -5.87
C GLU A 533 -10.43 0.89 -6.86
N LEU A 534 -10.13 -0.26 -6.33
CA LEU A 534 -9.77 -1.46 -7.06
C LEU A 534 -10.91 -2.06 -7.89
N SER A 535 -12.11 -1.60 -7.66
CA SER A 535 -13.29 -2.11 -8.32
C SER A 535 -13.60 -1.43 -9.65
N SER A 536 -12.92 -0.34 -9.99
CA SER A 536 -13.04 0.31 -11.29
C SER A 536 -11.66 0.62 -11.82
N ILE A 537 -11.10 -0.29 -12.60
CA ILE A 537 -9.95 0.02 -13.45
C ILE A 537 -10.48 0.78 -14.66
N ALA A 538 -11.01 1.97 -14.42
CA ALA A 538 -11.33 2.85 -15.53
C ALA A 538 -10.03 3.12 -16.30
N PRO A 539 -10.02 2.95 -17.62
CA PRO A 539 -8.84 3.23 -18.42
C PRO A 539 -8.44 4.69 -18.22
N ALA A 540 -7.15 4.93 -18.08
CA ALA A 540 -6.60 6.29 -18.01
C ALA A 540 -6.60 7.01 -19.36
N ASP A 541 -7.22 6.44 -20.37
CA ASP A 541 -7.21 6.92 -21.75
C ASP A 541 -7.76 8.34 -21.90
N ALA A 542 -8.81 8.71 -21.15
CA ALA A 542 -9.34 10.06 -21.16
C ALA A 542 -8.32 11.08 -20.61
N MET A 543 -7.65 10.76 -19.51
CA MET A 543 -6.61 11.63 -18.91
C MET A 543 -5.42 11.78 -19.85
N ILE A 544 -4.98 10.70 -20.50
CA ILE A 544 -3.89 10.72 -21.47
C ILE A 544 -4.29 11.57 -22.68
N ALA A 545 -5.51 11.43 -23.18
CA ALA A 545 -6.02 12.21 -24.30
C ALA A 545 -6.11 13.71 -23.95
N GLU A 546 -6.59 14.05 -22.75
CA GLU A 546 -6.65 15.43 -22.27
C GLU A 546 -5.24 16.05 -22.18
N PHE A 547 -4.30 15.32 -21.57
CA PHE A 547 -2.91 15.79 -21.48
C PHE A 547 -2.28 15.98 -22.86
N ARG A 548 -2.51 15.08 -23.80
CA ARG A 548 -2.04 15.19 -25.19
C ARG A 548 -2.66 16.38 -25.93
N GLN A 549 -3.93 16.67 -25.66
CA GLN A 549 -4.64 17.79 -26.25
C GLN A 549 -4.00 19.14 -25.89
N LEU A 550 -3.48 19.30 -24.65
CA LEU A 550 -2.77 20.51 -24.24
C LEU A 550 -1.57 20.82 -25.15
N PHE A 551 -0.81 19.79 -25.52
CA PHE A 551 0.32 19.93 -26.44
C PHE A 551 -0.12 20.17 -27.88
N ALA A 552 -1.21 19.54 -28.31
CA ALA A 552 -1.77 19.77 -29.65
C ALA A 552 -2.25 21.23 -29.80
N GLU A 553 -2.90 21.80 -28.81
CA GLU A 553 -3.31 23.21 -28.74
C GLU A 553 -2.12 24.16 -28.78
N ALA A 554 -0.98 23.77 -28.23
CA ALA A 554 0.28 24.52 -28.30
C ALA A 554 1.09 24.29 -29.59
N GLY A 555 0.55 23.53 -30.56
CA GLY A 555 1.21 23.24 -31.83
C GLY A 555 2.18 22.06 -31.84
N ASP A 556 2.29 21.29 -30.77
CA ASP A 556 3.21 20.16 -30.64
C ASP A 556 2.45 18.83 -30.41
N LYS A 557 1.58 18.47 -31.35
CA LYS A 557 0.73 17.28 -31.30
C LYS A 557 1.49 15.94 -31.22
N ASN A 558 2.77 15.93 -31.58
CA ASN A 558 3.60 14.74 -31.64
C ASN A 558 4.56 14.62 -30.45
N LYS A 559 4.45 15.49 -29.43
CA LYS A 559 5.29 15.40 -28.24
C LYS A 559 5.21 14.01 -27.63
N PRO A 560 6.34 13.31 -27.45
CA PRO A 560 6.37 12.07 -26.69
C PRO A 560 5.86 12.32 -25.26
N ILE A 561 5.01 11.40 -24.79
CA ILE A 561 4.42 11.49 -23.44
C ILE A 561 4.82 10.22 -22.68
N TRP A 562 5.37 10.42 -21.50
CA TRP A 562 5.69 9.34 -20.55
C TRP A 562 4.86 9.49 -19.27
N ASN A 563 4.49 8.37 -18.71
CA ASN A 563 3.95 8.27 -17.36
C ASN A 563 5.09 7.92 -16.41
N THR A 564 5.67 8.93 -15.75
CA THR A 564 6.89 8.73 -14.96
C THR A 564 6.63 8.30 -13.53
N GLU A 565 5.35 8.30 -13.11
CA GLU A 565 4.95 7.73 -11.84
C GLU A 565 3.50 7.30 -11.86
N LEU A 566 3.25 6.06 -11.51
CA LEU A 566 1.92 5.55 -11.29
C LEU A 566 1.91 4.47 -10.20
N TYR A 567 0.89 4.46 -9.39
CA TYR A 567 0.45 3.28 -8.67
C TYR A 567 -1.04 3.40 -8.40
N TYR A 568 -1.67 2.27 -8.14
CA TYR A 568 -3.00 2.31 -7.60
C TYR A 568 -2.88 2.59 -6.11
N THR A 569 -3.44 3.71 -5.70
CA THR A 569 -3.60 4.00 -4.29
C THR A 569 -4.49 2.93 -3.70
N PHE A 570 -3.97 2.30 -2.75
CA PHE A 570 -4.37 1.16 -1.97
C PHE A 570 -5.84 0.84 -1.89
N ASP A 571 -6.08 -0.46 -1.88
CA ASP A 571 -7.24 -1.04 -1.22
C ASP A 571 -7.38 -0.45 0.17
N THR A 572 -8.52 0.10 0.42
CA THR A 572 -8.99 0.29 1.79
C THR A 572 -8.79 -1.00 2.56
N PRO A 573 -8.38 -0.92 3.82
CA PRO A 573 -8.22 -2.09 4.65
C PRO A 573 -9.50 -2.93 4.57
N VAL A 574 -9.33 -4.16 4.13
CA VAL A 574 -10.41 -5.11 4.11
C VAL A 574 -10.89 -5.25 5.54
N ARG A 575 -12.21 -5.23 5.74
CA ARG A 575 -12.87 -5.34 7.04
C ARG A 575 -12.42 -6.53 7.91
N ASP A 576 -11.66 -7.45 7.36
CA ASP A 576 -11.23 -8.70 7.98
C ASP A 576 -9.80 -8.70 8.51
N GLY A 577 -9.19 -7.52 8.68
CA GLY A 577 -7.85 -7.42 9.28
C GLY A 577 -6.68 -7.91 8.39
N ALA A 578 -6.96 -8.40 7.19
CA ALA A 578 -5.91 -8.75 6.26
C ALA A 578 -5.34 -7.51 5.56
N TYR A 579 -4.04 -7.33 5.66
CA TYR A 579 -3.33 -6.26 4.96
C TYR A 579 -3.36 -6.53 3.45
N GLN A 580 -4.23 -5.83 2.72
CA GLN A 580 -4.27 -5.87 1.26
C GLN A 580 -3.80 -4.57 0.63
N GLY A 581 -2.72 -4.01 1.13
CA GLY A 581 -2.09 -2.81 0.57
C GLY A 581 -1.22 -3.08 -0.67
N PHE A 582 -1.50 -4.12 -1.47
CA PHE A 582 -0.70 -4.46 -2.63
C PHE A 582 -1.48 -4.26 -3.92
N ALA A 583 -0.82 -3.66 -4.91
CA ALA A 583 -1.33 -3.63 -6.27
C ALA A 583 -1.64 -5.07 -6.72
N LYS A 584 -2.81 -5.29 -7.30
CA LYS A 584 -3.16 -6.60 -7.84
C LYS A 584 -2.52 -6.79 -9.22
N PRO A 585 -2.03 -7.97 -9.55
CA PRO A 585 -1.35 -8.24 -10.82
C PRO A 585 -2.14 -7.79 -12.05
N HIS A 586 -3.46 -8.02 -12.05
CA HIS A 586 -4.34 -7.65 -13.16
C HIS A 586 -4.51 -6.13 -13.31
N HIS A 587 -4.47 -5.37 -12.22
CA HIS A 587 -4.51 -3.91 -12.28
C HIS A 587 -3.27 -3.34 -12.95
N ILE A 588 -2.10 -3.85 -12.57
CA ILE A 588 -0.83 -3.46 -13.18
C ILE A 588 -0.86 -3.73 -14.69
N ALA A 589 -1.23 -4.95 -15.08
CA ALA A 589 -1.26 -5.33 -16.47
C ALA A 589 -2.25 -4.47 -17.29
N ALA A 590 -3.47 -4.31 -16.81
CA ALA A 590 -4.48 -3.48 -17.48
C ALA A 590 -4.02 -2.02 -17.61
N ARG A 591 -3.34 -1.48 -16.58
CA ARG A 591 -2.86 -0.11 -16.62
C ARG A 591 -1.72 0.07 -17.63
N PHE A 592 -0.70 -0.76 -17.60
CA PHE A 592 0.41 -0.68 -18.55
C PHE A 592 -0.05 -0.88 -19.99
N LEU A 593 -1.00 -1.78 -20.21
CA LEU A 593 -1.59 -2.01 -21.54
C LEU A 593 -2.44 -0.84 -22.01
N THR A 594 -3.13 -0.15 -21.11
CA THR A 594 -3.84 1.09 -21.45
C THR A 594 -2.86 2.18 -21.85
N ASP A 595 -1.85 2.44 -21.04
CA ASP A 595 -0.84 3.46 -21.33
C ASP A 595 -0.14 3.18 -22.67
N LEU A 596 0.30 1.94 -22.90
CA LEU A 596 0.88 1.52 -24.17
C LEU A 596 -0.11 1.68 -25.33
N GLY A 597 -1.37 1.28 -25.15
CA GLY A 597 -2.42 1.37 -26.16
C GLY A 597 -2.76 2.83 -26.55
N GLU A 598 -2.59 3.74 -25.62
CA GLU A 598 -2.75 5.19 -25.84
C GLU A 598 -1.44 5.87 -26.29
N GLY A 599 -0.40 5.10 -26.63
CA GLY A 599 0.86 5.61 -27.16
C GLY A 599 1.77 6.25 -26.11
N VAL A 600 1.63 5.89 -24.85
CA VAL A 600 2.60 6.19 -23.80
C VAL A 600 3.64 5.07 -23.80
N ALA A 601 4.85 5.35 -24.28
CA ALA A 601 5.87 4.32 -24.45
C ALA A 601 6.41 3.81 -23.09
N GLN A 602 6.60 4.72 -22.12
CA GLN A 602 7.13 4.38 -20.82
C GLN A 602 6.12 4.70 -19.71
N SER A 603 5.91 3.71 -18.85
CA SER A 603 5.12 3.83 -17.62
C SER A 603 5.93 3.31 -16.45
N ASN A 604 6.14 4.16 -15.44
CA ASN A 604 6.99 3.82 -14.30
C ASN A 604 6.14 3.49 -13.08
N PHE A 605 6.10 2.24 -12.71
CA PHE A 605 5.30 1.79 -11.58
C PHE A 605 5.97 2.14 -10.25
N LEU A 606 5.29 2.94 -9.46
CA LEU A 606 5.68 3.21 -8.09
C LEU A 606 5.03 2.14 -7.19
N ASN A 607 5.65 1.49 -6.39
CA ASN A 607 6.99 1.48 -5.85
C ASN A 607 7.61 0.10 -6.13
N LEU A 608 8.91 0.08 -6.39
CA LEU A 608 9.66 -1.14 -6.65
C LEU A 608 9.37 -2.28 -5.66
N ASP A 609 9.17 -1.96 -4.39
CA ASP A 609 8.93 -2.96 -3.36
C ASP A 609 7.58 -3.69 -3.47
N ARG A 610 6.68 -3.21 -4.33
CA ARG A 610 5.38 -3.84 -4.55
C ARG A 610 5.43 -5.13 -5.35
N VAL A 611 6.55 -5.41 -6.00
CA VAL A 611 6.77 -6.67 -6.73
C VAL A 611 7.25 -7.81 -5.83
N TRP A 612 7.51 -7.54 -4.54
CA TRP A 612 7.99 -8.54 -3.60
C TRP A 612 6.87 -9.00 -2.66
N LYS A 613 6.89 -10.29 -2.34
CA LYS A 613 6.05 -10.89 -1.32
C LYS A 613 6.76 -10.75 0.03
N ARG A 614 6.02 -10.37 1.04
CA ARG A 614 6.53 -10.37 2.41
C ARG A 614 6.62 -11.80 2.94
N ARG A 615 7.73 -12.12 3.52
CA ARG A 615 7.96 -13.42 4.18
C ARG A 615 8.66 -13.21 5.50
N LEU A 616 8.26 -13.98 6.53
CA LEU A 616 8.82 -14.05 7.88
C LEU A 616 8.71 -12.79 8.71
N ILE A 617 8.96 -11.64 8.12
CA ILE A 617 8.95 -10.39 8.84
C ILE A 617 7.96 -9.49 8.15
N PRO A 618 6.91 -9.11 8.85
CA PRO A 618 6.07 -8.04 8.38
C PRO A 618 6.93 -6.82 8.38
N ASN A 619 7.12 -6.39 7.22
CA ASN A 619 7.84 -5.18 7.05
C ASN A 619 7.12 -4.02 7.67
N HIS A 620 7.94 -3.15 8.22
CA HIS A 620 7.62 -1.75 8.26
C HIS A 620 6.85 -1.34 7.01
N ASP A 621 6.06 -0.31 7.11
CA ASP A 621 5.21 0.27 6.07
C ASP A 621 5.83 0.37 4.66
N PHE A 622 7.08 0.02 4.48
CA PHE A 622 7.85 0.29 3.28
C PHE A 622 8.68 -0.87 2.75
N GLY A 623 8.35 -2.07 3.13
CA GLY A 623 8.70 -3.21 2.32
C GLY A 623 10.16 -3.66 2.28
N THR A 624 10.96 -3.43 3.30
CA THR A 624 12.26 -4.10 3.36
C THR A 624 12.08 -5.55 3.74
N ASN A 625 11.85 -6.40 2.74
CA ASN A 625 12.01 -7.82 2.93
C ASN A 625 13.48 -8.13 3.08
N MET A 626 13.82 -8.89 4.09
CA MET A 626 15.14 -9.49 4.16
C MET A 626 15.31 -10.59 3.11
N GLU A 627 14.20 -11.17 2.66
CA GLU A 627 14.15 -12.11 1.55
C GLU A 627 13.33 -11.51 0.40
N LEU A 628 13.94 -11.42 -0.77
CA LEU A 628 13.27 -10.94 -1.97
C LEU A 628 12.48 -12.06 -2.61
N VAL A 629 11.25 -12.24 -2.16
CA VAL A 629 10.32 -13.24 -2.68
C VAL A 629 9.39 -12.58 -3.69
N PRO A 630 9.50 -12.89 -4.99
CA PRO A 630 8.62 -12.32 -6.00
C PRO A 630 7.15 -12.65 -5.74
N ASN A 631 6.27 -11.70 -5.99
CA ASN A 631 4.82 -11.86 -5.86
C ASN A 631 4.12 -11.91 -7.23
N GLY A 632 2.79 -11.98 -7.25
CA GLY A 632 2.02 -12.03 -8.49
C GLY A 632 2.24 -10.82 -9.41
N CYS A 633 2.56 -9.63 -8.87
CA CYS A 633 2.89 -8.45 -9.67
C CYS A 633 4.20 -8.64 -10.44
N TYR A 634 5.19 -9.25 -9.81
CA TYR A 634 6.44 -9.61 -10.48
C TYR A 634 6.18 -10.54 -11.67
N VAL A 635 5.34 -11.56 -11.47
CA VAL A 635 4.99 -12.52 -12.54
C VAL A 635 4.23 -11.83 -13.68
N ALA A 636 3.32 -10.91 -13.36
CA ALA A 636 2.60 -10.12 -14.36
C ALA A 636 3.54 -9.22 -15.16
N PHE A 637 4.51 -8.56 -14.51
CA PHE A 637 5.53 -7.77 -15.21
C PHE A 637 6.40 -8.64 -16.14
N ASN A 638 6.79 -9.84 -15.69
CA ASN A 638 7.52 -10.77 -16.56
C ASN A 638 6.70 -11.14 -17.80
N ALA A 639 5.40 -11.39 -17.63
CA ALA A 639 4.53 -11.67 -18.76
C ALA A 639 4.40 -10.46 -19.71
N LEU A 640 4.21 -9.23 -19.15
CA LEU A 640 4.19 -8.00 -19.95
C LEU A 640 5.47 -7.81 -20.75
N ALA A 641 6.64 -8.00 -20.16
CA ALA A 641 7.91 -7.91 -20.86
C ALA A 641 8.00 -8.94 -22.01
N ARG A 642 7.67 -10.20 -21.75
CA ARG A 642 7.70 -11.27 -22.76
C ARG A 642 6.74 -11.03 -23.93
N PHE A 643 5.55 -10.50 -23.65
CA PHE A 643 4.52 -10.32 -24.69
C PHE A 643 4.60 -8.97 -25.38
N PHE A 644 4.94 -7.90 -24.69
CA PHE A 644 4.75 -6.52 -25.17
C PHE A 644 6.02 -5.65 -25.23
N GLU A 645 7.20 -6.13 -24.77
CA GLU A 645 8.43 -5.35 -24.96
C GLU A 645 8.64 -5.03 -26.46
N ALA A 646 9.00 -3.80 -26.76
CA ALA A 646 9.09 -3.23 -28.10
C ALA A 646 7.77 -3.23 -28.90
N ALA A 647 6.63 -3.45 -28.27
CA ALA A 647 5.33 -3.37 -28.92
C ALA A 647 4.93 -1.90 -29.15
N ARG A 648 4.18 -1.67 -30.25
CA ARG A 648 3.62 -0.37 -30.60
C ARG A 648 2.13 -0.48 -30.84
N PRO A 649 1.32 0.49 -30.44
CA PRO A 649 -0.13 0.45 -30.61
C PRO A 649 -0.54 0.50 -32.07
N VAL A 650 -1.58 -0.28 -32.42
CA VAL A 650 -2.16 -0.33 -33.76
C VAL A 650 -3.64 0.00 -33.74
N SER A 651 -4.39 -0.55 -32.76
CA SER A 651 -5.83 -0.40 -32.70
C SER A 651 -6.36 -0.43 -31.27
N LYS A 652 -7.50 0.26 -31.07
CA LYS A 652 -8.25 0.26 -29.82
C LYS A 652 -9.70 -0.03 -30.15
N HIS A 653 -10.29 -0.95 -29.44
CA HIS A 653 -11.70 -1.34 -29.58
C HIS A 653 -12.38 -1.35 -28.24
N ARG A 654 -13.57 -0.79 -28.19
CA ARG A 654 -14.47 -0.85 -27.04
C ARG A 654 -15.69 -1.65 -27.45
N PHE A 655 -16.04 -2.61 -26.62
CA PHE A 655 -17.22 -3.42 -26.78
C PHE A 655 -18.24 -3.06 -25.72
N ALA A 656 -19.42 -3.66 -25.83
CA ALA A 656 -20.52 -3.40 -24.91
C ALA A 656 -20.04 -3.35 -23.43
N ASP A 657 -20.59 -2.40 -22.71
CA ASP A 657 -20.29 -2.06 -21.33
C ASP A 657 -18.84 -1.62 -21.08
N SER A 658 -18.01 -2.53 -20.61
CA SER A 658 -16.68 -2.21 -20.08
C SER A 658 -15.59 -3.10 -20.64
N VAL A 659 -15.81 -3.78 -21.76
CA VAL A 659 -14.77 -4.58 -22.41
C VAL A 659 -13.95 -3.71 -23.37
N ILE A 660 -12.64 -3.77 -23.22
CA ILE A 660 -11.67 -3.07 -24.05
C ILE A 660 -10.64 -4.03 -24.59
N ALA A 661 -10.26 -3.83 -25.86
CA ALA A 661 -9.16 -4.53 -26.48
C ALA A 661 -8.20 -3.53 -27.14
N TYR A 662 -6.92 -3.79 -26.99
CA TYR A 662 -5.85 -3.09 -27.69
C TYR A 662 -5.07 -4.05 -28.54
N GLY A 663 -4.87 -3.69 -29.80
CA GLY A 663 -4.00 -4.38 -30.72
C GLY A 663 -2.66 -3.68 -30.89
N PHE A 664 -1.59 -4.45 -30.96
CA PHE A 664 -0.22 -3.99 -31.04
C PHE A 664 0.56 -4.75 -32.11
N ARG A 665 1.71 -4.20 -32.50
CA ARG A 665 2.76 -4.93 -33.23
C ARG A 665 4.03 -5.00 -32.39
N LYS A 666 4.50 -6.21 -32.14
CA LYS A 666 5.80 -6.51 -31.53
C LYS A 666 6.74 -7.09 -32.59
N ASN A 667 7.83 -6.39 -32.90
CA ASN A 667 8.76 -6.83 -33.94
C ASN A 667 8.05 -7.20 -35.26
N GLY A 668 7.09 -6.37 -35.66
CA GLY A 668 6.28 -6.59 -36.86
C GLY A 668 5.12 -7.60 -36.73
N LYS A 669 5.09 -8.45 -35.69
CA LYS A 669 4.05 -9.46 -35.49
C LYS A 669 2.89 -8.93 -34.67
N PRO A 670 1.64 -9.32 -34.95
CA PRO A 670 0.48 -8.93 -34.15
C PRO A 670 0.52 -9.54 -32.75
N VAL A 671 0.09 -8.75 -31.77
CA VAL A 671 -0.23 -9.18 -30.42
C VAL A 671 -1.36 -8.28 -29.90
N ALA A 672 -2.21 -8.79 -29.02
CA ALA A 672 -3.29 -7.98 -28.45
C ALA A 672 -3.51 -8.34 -26.98
N ALA A 673 -4.26 -7.45 -26.30
CA ALA A 673 -4.79 -7.72 -24.99
C ALA A 673 -6.26 -7.31 -24.92
N VAL A 674 -7.06 -8.07 -24.16
CA VAL A 674 -8.48 -7.80 -23.97
C VAL A 674 -8.88 -8.08 -22.52
N TRP A 675 -9.67 -7.19 -21.92
CA TRP A 675 -10.17 -7.33 -20.55
C TRP A 675 -11.45 -6.55 -20.32
N ASN A 676 -12.11 -6.85 -19.21
CA ASN A 676 -13.26 -6.11 -18.70
C ASN A 676 -12.81 -5.17 -17.58
N TYR A 677 -12.93 -3.85 -17.75
CA TYR A 677 -12.58 -2.86 -16.73
C TYR A 677 -13.74 -2.49 -15.80
N GLY A 678 -14.92 -3.05 -16.02
CA GLY A 678 -16.11 -2.82 -15.20
C GLY A 678 -16.34 -3.91 -14.16
N LYS A 679 -17.34 -3.68 -13.32
CA LYS A 679 -17.76 -4.62 -12.26
C LYS A 679 -18.82 -5.62 -12.72
N ARG A 680 -19.21 -5.60 -13.99
CA ARG A 680 -20.26 -6.51 -14.48
C ARG A 680 -19.73 -7.95 -14.52
N ASN A 681 -20.34 -8.83 -13.76
CA ASN A 681 -20.09 -10.26 -13.82
C ASN A 681 -20.85 -10.92 -14.98
N GLY A 682 -20.39 -12.09 -15.41
CA GLY A 682 -21.07 -12.87 -16.42
C GLY A 682 -20.88 -12.37 -17.85
N ILE A 683 -19.88 -11.50 -18.09
CA ILE A 683 -19.45 -11.21 -19.45
C ILE A 683 -18.58 -12.37 -19.93
N SER A 684 -18.86 -12.87 -21.12
CA SER A 684 -17.97 -13.80 -21.83
C SER A 684 -17.58 -13.24 -23.19
N ILE A 685 -16.44 -13.68 -23.66
CA ILE A 685 -15.87 -13.27 -24.93
C ILE A 685 -15.40 -14.49 -25.72
N ASP A 686 -15.75 -14.52 -27.01
CA ASP A 686 -15.30 -15.59 -27.88
C ASP A 686 -13.93 -15.25 -28.51
N LEU A 687 -12.91 -15.97 -28.04
CA LEU A 687 -11.53 -15.85 -28.49
C LEU A 687 -11.10 -16.99 -29.43
N SER A 688 -12.06 -17.71 -30.03
CA SER A 688 -11.77 -18.77 -30.99
C SER A 688 -10.85 -18.27 -32.12
N GLY A 689 -9.87 -19.08 -32.50
CA GLY A 689 -8.92 -18.77 -33.57
C GLY A 689 -7.70 -17.94 -33.16
N PHE A 690 -7.68 -17.37 -31.94
CA PHE A 690 -6.46 -16.80 -31.36
C PHE A 690 -5.70 -17.85 -30.54
N GLU A 691 -4.39 -17.69 -30.41
CA GLU A 691 -3.66 -18.25 -29.29
C GLU A 691 -3.92 -17.36 -28.08
N VAL A 692 -4.46 -17.94 -27.02
CA VAL A 692 -4.91 -17.21 -25.84
C VAL A 692 -4.02 -17.54 -24.65
N PHE A 693 -3.65 -16.53 -23.91
CA PHE A 693 -2.84 -16.67 -22.70
C PHE A 693 -3.49 -15.91 -21.54
N ASP A 694 -3.33 -16.43 -20.34
CA ASP A 694 -3.73 -15.71 -19.13
C ASP A 694 -2.77 -14.55 -18.80
N LEU A 695 -3.09 -13.83 -17.74
CA LEU A 695 -2.31 -12.70 -17.19
C LEU A 695 -0.82 -13.01 -16.98
N PHE A 696 -0.48 -14.25 -16.67
CA PHE A 696 0.91 -14.68 -16.40
C PHE A 696 1.59 -15.28 -17.63
N GLY A 697 0.85 -15.39 -18.73
CA GLY A 697 1.34 -15.94 -19.98
C GLY A 697 1.23 -17.47 -20.07
N ASN A 698 0.39 -18.09 -19.27
CA ASN A 698 0.06 -19.51 -19.44
C ASN A 698 -0.92 -19.67 -20.60
N PRO A 699 -0.72 -20.67 -21.48
CA PRO A 699 -1.63 -20.93 -22.58
C PRO A 699 -2.98 -21.41 -22.05
N LEU A 700 -4.04 -20.89 -22.65
CA LEU A 700 -5.43 -21.26 -22.40
C LEU A 700 -6.04 -21.92 -23.64
N LYS A 701 -7.06 -22.74 -23.44
CA LYS A 701 -7.85 -23.26 -24.54
C LYS A 701 -8.63 -22.11 -25.19
N SER A 702 -8.44 -21.93 -26.49
CA SER A 702 -9.18 -20.97 -27.29
C SER A 702 -10.68 -21.30 -27.32
N GLY A 703 -11.53 -20.28 -27.33
CA GLY A 703 -12.99 -20.44 -27.34
C GLY A 703 -13.70 -19.33 -26.58
N GLU A 704 -14.92 -19.62 -26.13
CA GLU A 704 -15.65 -18.69 -25.26
C GLU A 704 -15.09 -18.75 -23.83
N LEU A 705 -14.62 -17.62 -23.32
CA LEU A 705 -14.00 -17.47 -22.00
C LEU A 705 -14.71 -16.38 -21.18
N PRO A 706 -14.75 -16.47 -19.83
CA PRO A 706 -15.17 -15.38 -18.99
C PRO A 706 -14.29 -14.15 -19.23
N CYS A 707 -14.88 -12.97 -19.45
CA CYS A 707 -14.13 -11.73 -19.62
C CYS A 707 -14.09 -10.99 -18.29
N GLU A 708 -13.01 -11.15 -17.56
CA GLU A 708 -12.79 -10.57 -16.25
C GLU A 708 -11.81 -9.40 -16.32
N VAL A 709 -11.45 -8.88 -15.16
CA VAL A 709 -10.52 -7.74 -15.03
C VAL A 709 -9.09 -8.13 -15.42
N ALA A 710 -8.73 -9.40 -15.28
CA ALA A 710 -7.43 -9.93 -15.70
C ALA A 710 -7.34 -9.97 -17.22
N PRO A 711 -6.38 -9.25 -17.83
CA PRO A 711 -6.23 -9.28 -19.29
C PRO A 711 -5.89 -10.67 -19.81
N TYR A 712 -6.52 -11.04 -20.94
CA TYR A 712 -6.03 -12.09 -21.81
C TYR A 712 -5.05 -11.50 -22.82
N TYR A 713 -3.96 -12.21 -23.08
CA TYR A 713 -3.02 -11.89 -24.15
C TYR A 713 -3.30 -12.77 -25.35
N LEU A 714 -3.27 -12.18 -26.54
CA LEU A 714 -3.65 -12.84 -27.78
C LEU A 714 -2.50 -12.79 -28.77
N ARG A 715 -2.26 -13.93 -29.44
CA ARG A 715 -1.39 -14.04 -30.61
C ARG A 715 -2.18 -14.56 -31.79
N PRO A 716 -1.69 -14.38 -33.03
CA PRO A 716 -2.46 -14.73 -34.21
C PRO A 716 -2.75 -16.23 -34.37
N GLY A 717 -1.92 -17.14 -33.84
CA GLY A 717 -2.06 -18.55 -34.12
C GLY A 717 -1.92 -18.82 -35.63
N ALA A 718 -2.98 -19.32 -36.26
CA ALA A 718 -3.05 -19.55 -37.72
C ALA A 718 -3.57 -18.33 -38.50
N LEU A 719 -3.99 -17.25 -37.87
CA LEU A 719 -4.52 -16.07 -38.54
C LEU A 719 -3.41 -15.26 -39.20
N SER A 720 -3.67 -14.74 -40.40
CA SER A 720 -2.85 -13.69 -40.99
C SER A 720 -2.97 -12.39 -40.18
N ASP A 721 -2.06 -11.46 -40.37
CA ASP A 721 -2.09 -10.13 -39.68
C ASP A 721 -3.41 -9.41 -39.92
N THR A 722 -3.90 -9.41 -41.17
CA THR A 722 -5.17 -8.73 -41.52
C THR A 722 -6.35 -9.39 -40.84
N GLU A 723 -6.40 -10.72 -40.85
CA GLU A 723 -7.48 -11.45 -40.15
C GLU A 723 -7.44 -11.25 -38.63
N PHE A 724 -6.23 -11.22 -38.04
CA PHE A 724 -6.06 -10.99 -36.63
C PHE A 724 -6.71 -9.66 -36.19
N PHE A 725 -6.33 -8.55 -36.83
CA PHE A 725 -6.87 -7.23 -36.47
C PHE A 725 -8.34 -7.07 -36.85
N ALA A 726 -8.78 -7.64 -37.98
CA ALA A 726 -10.19 -7.63 -38.36
C ALA A 726 -11.07 -8.40 -37.34
N LYS A 727 -10.56 -9.54 -36.85
CA LYS A 727 -11.25 -10.33 -35.83
C LYS A 727 -11.23 -9.64 -34.47
N LEU A 728 -10.09 -9.04 -34.10
CA LEU A 728 -9.97 -8.25 -32.87
C LEU A 728 -10.98 -7.10 -32.81
N ALA A 729 -11.24 -6.46 -33.97
CA ALA A 729 -12.20 -5.34 -34.07
C ALA A 729 -13.66 -5.79 -33.90
N ARG A 730 -13.96 -7.08 -33.97
CA ARG A 730 -15.33 -7.62 -33.99
C ARG A 730 -15.50 -8.77 -33.00
N LEU A 731 -14.78 -8.75 -31.88
CA LEU A 731 -14.89 -9.80 -30.87
C LEU A 731 -16.32 -9.99 -30.40
N PRO A 732 -16.85 -11.23 -30.47
CA PRO A 732 -18.17 -11.52 -29.95
C PRO A 732 -18.16 -11.43 -28.41
N VAL A 733 -18.88 -10.46 -27.85
CA VAL A 733 -19.05 -10.28 -26.43
C VAL A 733 -20.50 -10.64 -26.06
N LYS A 734 -20.65 -11.60 -25.15
CA LYS A 734 -21.95 -11.94 -24.55
C LYS A 734 -22.04 -11.29 -23.19
N ILE A 735 -23.10 -10.54 -22.99
CA ILE A 735 -23.31 -9.77 -21.79
C ILE A 735 -24.19 -10.56 -20.83
N GLY A 736 -23.67 -10.84 -19.65
CA GLY A 736 -24.45 -11.42 -18.57
C GLY A 736 -25.41 -10.41 -17.91
N ARG A 737 -26.11 -10.85 -16.87
CA ARG A 737 -26.96 -9.95 -16.09
C ARG A 737 -26.15 -8.82 -15.46
N PRO A 738 -26.65 -7.57 -15.45
CA PRO A 738 -25.95 -6.47 -14.82
C PRO A 738 -25.78 -6.73 -13.34
N VAL A 739 -24.59 -6.46 -12.82
CA VAL A 739 -24.33 -6.42 -11.39
C VAL A 739 -24.56 -5.00 -10.92
N VAL A 740 -25.44 -4.85 -9.94
CA VAL A 740 -25.67 -3.59 -9.26
C VAL A 740 -24.93 -3.64 -7.92
N PRO A 741 -23.71 -3.13 -7.81
CA PRO A 741 -23.02 -3.05 -6.54
C PRO A 741 -23.83 -2.25 -5.54
N VAL A 742 -23.89 -2.73 -4.31
CA VAL A 742 -24.52 -2.03 -3.19
C VAL A 742 -23.45 -1.76 -2.16
N ASP A 743 -23.30 -0.53 -1.78
CA ASP A 743 -22.35 -0.13 -0.75
C ASP A 743 -23.03 0.68 0.35
N LEU A 744 -22.37 0.81 1.48
CA LEU A 744 -22.79 1.61 2.62
C LEU A 744 -24.17 1.24 3.17
N VAL A 745 -24.54 -0.03 3.13
CA VAL A 745 -25.84 -0.47 3.65
C VAL A 745 -25.80 -0.43 5.18
N ARG A 746 -26.60 0.49 5.75
CA ARG A 746 -26.66 0.73 7.19
C ARG A 746 -28.11 0.87 7.64
N LEU A 747 -28.42 0.26 8.76
CA LEU A 747 -29.70 0.51 9.45
C LEU A 747 -29.44 1.61 10.50
N VAL A 748 -30.10 2.74 10.31
CA VAL A 748 -30.10 3.85 11.28
C VAL A 748 -31.57 4.10 11.67
N ASN A 749 -31.88 3.91 12.95
CA ASN A 749 -33.25 3.86 13.42
C ASN A 749 -34.07 2.83 12.63
N GLU A 750 -35.28 3.13 12.21
CA GLU A 750 -36.14 2.24 11.41
C GLU A 750 -35.93 2.38 9.89
N THR A 751 -34.77 2.87 9.43
CA THR A 751 -34.52 3.09 7.99
C THR A 751 -33.19 2.46 7.57
N VAL A 752 -33.22 1.64 6.54
CA VAL A 752 -32.03 1.13 5.86
C VAL A 752 -31.61 2.13 4.79
N TYR A 753 -30.43 2.68 4.97
CA TYR A 753 -29.76 3.53 4.00
C TYR A 753 -28.70 2.74 3.23
N GLY A 754 -28.42 3.16 2.03
CA GLY A 754 -27.37 2.59 1.19
C GLY A 754 -27.27 3.30 -0.15
N THR A 755 -26.36 2.82 -0.98
CA THR A 755 -26.19 3.29 -2.36
C THR A 755 -26.27 2.12 -3.31
N LEU A 756 -27.11 2.24 -4.33
CA LEU A 756 -27.10 1.35 -5.47
C LEU A 756 -26.31 1.98 -6.61
N PHE A 757 -25.48 1.20 -7.26
CA PHE A 757 -24.59 1.66 -8.28
C PHE A 757 -24.74 0.87 -9.58
N ASN A 758 -25.02 1.54 -10.67
CA ASN A 758 -25.08 0.94 -12.00
C ASN A 758 -23.84 1.35 -12.80
N GLN A 759 -23.01 0.39 -13.10
CA GLN A 759 -21.78 0.59 -13.91
C GLN A 759 -21.98 0.18 -15.38
N SER A 760 -23.19 -0.24 -15.75
CA SER A 760 -23.48 -0.62 -17.13
C SER A 760 -23.85 0.60 -17.99
N THR A 761 -23.76 0.43 -19.31
CA THR A 761 -24.20 1.41 -20.30
C THR A 761 -25.71 1.48 -20.46
N ASP A 762 -26.44 0.53 -19.86
CA ASP A 762 -27.88 0.46 -19.90
C ASP A 762 -28.50 0.81 -18.53
N PRO A 763 -29.67 1.42 -18.46
CA PRO A 763 -30.40 1.62 -17.21
C PRO A 763 -30.81 0.28 -16.59
N VAL A 764 -30.83 0.21 -15.26
CA VAL A 764 -31.22 -0.98 -14.52
C VAL A 764 -32.37 -0.66 -13.58
N SER A 765 -33.40 -1.50 -13.59
CA SER A 765 -34.53 -1.42 -12.66
C SER A 765 -34.69 -2.74 -11.89
N GLY A 766 -35.38 -2.67 -10.78
CA GLY A 766 -35.69 -3.88 -10.00
C GLY A 766 -36.37 -3.59 -8.67
N VAL A 767 -36.32 -4.58 -7.79
CA VAL A 767 -36.95 -4.53 -6.47
C VAL A 767 -35.95 -4.86 -5.39
N ILE A 768 -36.09 -4.18 -4.26
CA ILE A 768 -35.27 -4.40 -3.06
C ILE A 768 -36.09 -5.28 -2.09
N GLY A 769 -35.45 -6.34 -1.62
CA GLY A 769 -35.92 -7.21 -0.57
C GLY A 769 -34.95 -7.30 0.60
N PHE A 770 -35.39 -7.94 1.67
CA PHE A 770 -34.56 -8.25 2.82
C PHE A 770 -34.66 -9.72 3.19
N ARG A 771 -33.60 -10.27 3.73
CA ARG A 771 -33.54 -11.62 4.31
C ARG A 771 -32.84 -11.55 5.66
N GLY A 772 -33.36 -12.29 6.62
CA GLY A 772 -32.85 -12.32 8.00
C GLY A 772 -33.99 -12.00 8.97
N ASP A 773 -33.90 -12.43 10.22
CA ASP A 773 -34.99 -12.43 11.16
C ASP A 773 -35.57 -11.04 11.40
N GLY A 774 -36.79 -10.90 10.89
CA GLY A 774 -37.67 -9.79 11.16
C GLY A 774 -37.41 -8.52 10.38
N LEU A 775 -36.30 -8.34 9.67
CA LEU A 775 -36.09 -7.15 8.86
C LEU A 775 -36.93 -7.22 7.58
N ALA A 776 -37.98 -6.44 7.54
CA ALA A 776 -38.85 -6.35 6.37
C ALA A 776 -39.10 -4.89 6.00
N ALA A 777 -39.08 -4.59 4.72
CA ALA A 777 -39.51 -3.28 4.25
C ALA A 777 -40.97 -3.03 4.61
N LYS A 778 -41.29 -1.82 5.11
CA LYS A 778 -42.68 -1.42 5.39
C LYS A 778 -43.54 -1.39 4.12
N ARG A 779 -42.88 -1.28 2.94
CA ARG A 779 -43.48 -1.32 1.61
C ARG A 779 -42.54 -1.91 0.59
N ILE A 780 -43.06 -2.38 -0.52
CA ILE A 780 -42.27 -2.79 -1.68
C ILE A 780 -41.48 -1.58 -2.18
N THR A 781 -40.19 -1.74 -2.35
CA THR A 781 -39.30 -0.68 -2.83
C THR A 781 -38.76 -1.07 -4.19
N GLU A 782 -39.14 -0.31 -5.19
CA GLU A 782 -38.60 -0.42 -6.54
C GLU A 782 -37.43 0.55 -6.70
N PHE A 783 -36.51 0.24 -7.59
CA PHE A 783 -35.43 1.11 -7.96
C PHE A 783 -35.25 1.20 -9.46
N PHE A 784 -34.75 2.35 -9.90
CA PHE A 784 -34.32 2.61 -11.27
C PHE A 784 -33.00 3.39 -11.21
N ILE A 785 -31.94 2.88 -11.85
CA ILE A 785 -30.65 3.50 -11.88
C ILE A 785 -30.27 3.74 -13.35
N PRO A 786 -30.10 5.00 -13.78
CA PRO A 786 -29.60 5.31 -15.11
C PRO A 786 -28.23 4.66 -15.38
N ALA A 787 -27.84 4.57 -16.64
CA ALA A 787 -26.51 4.10 -17.03
C ALA A 787 -25.40 4.89 -16.33
N ASN A 788 -24.34 4.20 -15.90
CA ASN A 788 -23.15 4.81 -15.28
C ASN A 788 -23.47 5.79 -14.14
N SER A 789 -24.47 5.50 -13.34
CA SER A 789 -24.92 6.36 -12.25
C SER A 789 -25.12 5.60 -10.94
N SER A 790 -25.31 6.34 -9.86
CA SER A 790 -25.67 5.81 -8.56
C SER A 790 -26.89 6.51 -8.00
N ILE A 791 -27.66 5.80 -7.18
CA ILE A 791 -28.76 6.36 -6.42
C ILE A 791 -28.63 6.01 -4.94
N PRO A 792 -28.89 6.95 -4.04
CA PRO A 792 -29.07 6.65 -2.63
C PRO A 792 -30.42 5.97 -2.41
N ILE A 793 -30.46 5.06 -1.45
CA ILE A 793 -31.71 4.44 -0.99
C ILE A 793 -31.95 4.77 0.48
N ALA A 794 -33.21 4.97 0.83
CA ALA A 794 -33.69 5.10 2.19
C ALA A 794 -35.00 4.29 2.32
N ILE A 795 -34.92 3.13 2.97
CA ILE A 795 -36.03 2.16 2.99
C ILE A 795 -36.51 2.01 4.43
N PRO A 796 -37.72 2.51 4.75
CA PRO A 796 -38.33 2.27 6.06
C PRO A 796 -38.57 0.78 6.28
N VAL A 797 -38.09 0.27 7.41
CA VAL A 797 -38.18 -1.14 7.76
C VAL A 797 -38.89 -1.34 9.11
N ARG A 798 -39.40 -2.53 9.30
CA ARG A 798 -39.86 -2.99 10.62
C ARG A 798 -38.69 -3.66 11.30
N GLU A 799 -38.50 -3.40 12.59
CA GLU A 799 -37.35 -3.87 13.32
C GLU A 799 -37.33 -5.39 13.47
N ALA A 800 -36.14 -5.96 13.39
CA ALA A 800 -35.85 -7.36 13.52
C ALA A 800 -35.36 -7.74 14.90
N ASN A 801 -35.55 -8.97 15.32
CA ASN A 801 -34.88 -9.56 16.46
C ASN A 801 -33.35 -9.68 16.25
N ALA A 802 -32.61 -9.50 17.35
CA ALA A 802 -31.20 -9.12 17.36
C ALA A 802 -30.18 -10.22 16.97
N ASN A 803 -30.58 -11.41 16.61
CA ASN A 803 -29.69 -12.57 16.57
C ASN A 803 -29.24 -13.02 15.17
N GLU A 804 -29.82 -12.53 14.10
CA GLU A 804 -29.36 -12.83 12.75
C GLU A 804 -28.76 -11.59 12.05
N LYS A 805 -27.83 -11.86 11.14
CA LYS A 805 -27.22 -10.82 10.31
C LYS A 805 -28.14 -10.53 9.13
N PRO A 806 -28.94 -9.45 9.16
CA PRO A 806 -29.86 -9.13 8.07
C PRO A 806 -29.10 -8.84 6.77
N ARG A 807 -29.71 -9.20 5.66
CA ARG A 807 -29.17 -8.98 4.32
C ARG A 807 -30.15 -8.21 3.45
N LEU A 808 -29.62 -7.26 2.69
CA LEU A 808 -30.35 -6.59 1.61
C LEU A 808 -30.19 -7.42 0.34
N LEU A 809 -31.28 -7.63 -0.36
CA LEU A 809 -31.35 -8.42 -1.59
C LEU A 809 -31.86 -7.53 -2.73
N LEU A 810 -31.19 -7.59 -3.87
CA LEU A 810 -31.62 -6.93 -5.09
C LEU A 810 -32.11 -7.97 -6.09
N TYR A 811 -33.35 -7.75 -6.59
CA TYR A 811 -33.95 -8.48 -7.69
C TYR A 811 -34.02 -7.55 -8.89
N VAL A 812 -33.20 -7.80 -9.91
CA VAL A 812 -33.17 -7.00 -11.13
C VAL A 812 -34.30 -7.42 -12.07
N ASN A 813 -34.89 -6.46 -12.77
CA ASN A 813 -35.97 -6.62 -13.76
C ASN A 813 -37.29 -7.24 -13.22
N GLY A 814 -37.61 -6.99 -11.96
CA GLY A 814 -38.91 -7.32 -11.36
C GLY A 814 -39.22 -8.80 -11.09
N GLU A 815 -38.25 -9.68 -11.27
CA GLU A 815 -38.43 -11.12 -11.03
C GLU A 815 -38.33 -11.45 -9.52
N ARG A 816 -39.46 -11.29 -8.81
CA ARG A 816 -39.56 -11.52 -7.36
C ARG A 816 -39.33 -12.97 -6.93
N ASN A 817 -39.57 -13.91 -7.80
CA ASN A 817 -39.43 -15.35 -7.51
C ASN A 817 -38.09 -15.93 -7.96
N SER A 818 -37.17 -15.12 -8.46
CA SER A 818 -35.85 -15.54 -8.91
C SER A 818 -34.78 -15.36 -7.80
N THR A 819 -33.64 -16.00 -7.99
CA THR A 819 -32.49 -15.79 -7.12
C THR A 819 -32.06 -14.32 -7.17
N PRO A 820 -31.85 -13.66 -6.00
CA PRO A 820 -31.43 -12.27 -6.00
C PRO A 820 -30.06 -12.14 -6.69
N VAL A 821 -29.91 -11.08 -7.47
CA VAL A 821 -28.65 -10.81 -8.20
C VAL A 821 -27.56 -10.36 -7.25
N VAL A 822 -27.96 -9.68 -6.17
CA VAL A 822 -27.05 -9.16 -5.13
C VAL A 822 -27.60 -9.46 -3.76
N SER A 823 -26.74 -9.89 -2.85
CA SER A 823 -27.07 -10.11 -1.45
C SER A 823 -25.94 -9.54 -0.59
N VAL A 824 -26.19 -8.46 0.13
CA VAL A 824 -25.19 -7.79 0.99
C VAL A 824 -25.64 -7.72 2.44
N PRO A 825 -24.71 -7.84 3.42
CA PRO A 825 -25.06 -7.66 4.82
C PRO A 825 -25.49 -6.21 5.11
N VAL A 826 -26.46 -6.07 5.99
CA VAL A 826 -26.85 -4.77 6.55
C VAL A 826 -26.09 -4.55 7.83
N THR A 827 -25.28 -3.49 7.90
CA THR A 827 -24.61 -3.10 9.13
C THR A 827 -25.61 -2.40 10.06
N LEU A 828 -25.88 -3.01 11.20
CA LEU A 828 -26.72 -2.41 12.22
C LEU A 828 -25.89 -1.40 13.00
N ILE A 829 -26.18 -0.11 12.86
CA ILE A 829 -25.63 0.93 13.72
C ILE A 829 -26.58 1.09 14.91
N ARG A 830 -26.25 0.41 16.01
CA ARG A 830 -27.00 0.51 17.25
C ARG A 830 -26.45 1.65 18.09
N ASN A 831 -27.33 2.59 18.45
CA ASN A 831 -27.25 3.53 19.60
C ASN A 831 -25.97 4.39 19.81
N GLU A 832 -25.00 4.42 18.94
CA GLU A 832 -23.92 5.41 18.95
C GLU A 832 -24.20 6.58 17.98
N SER A 833 -25.38 6.59 17.35
CA SER A 833 -25.81 7.71 16.53
C SER A 833 -26.13 8.89 17.47
N ALA A 834 -25.46 10.01 17.28
CA ALA A 834 -25.83 11.23 17.93
C ALA A 834 -27.25 11.63 17.49
N GLU A 835 -28.15 11.82 18.43
CA GLU A 835 -29.47 12.34 18.13
C GLU A 835 -29.41 13.85 17.92
N ALA A 836 -30.04 14.33 16.86
CA ALA A 836 -30.08 15.76 16.56
C ALA A 836 -30.65 16.56 17.74
N GLY A 837 -29.94 17.60 18.14
CA GLY A 837 -30.31 18.49 19.26
C GLY A 837 -29.96 17.94 20.63
N LYS A 838 -29.50 16.69 20.78
CA LYS A 838 -29.05 16.17 22.07
C LYS A 838 -27.56 16.41 22.28
N THR A 839 -27.18 16.73 23.51
CA THR A 839 -25.79 16.90 23.90
C THR A 839 -25.10 15.52 24.01
N GLN A 840 -23.95 15.40 23.38
CA GLN A 840 -23.07 14.23 23.39
C GLN A 840 -21.79 14.57 24.15
N THR A 841 -21.10 13.56 24.68
CA THR A 841 -19.81 13.73 25.36
C THR A 841 -18.69 13.08 24.54
N ILE A 842 -17.51 13.70 24.50
CA ILE A 842 -16.29 13.18 23.92
C ILE A 842 -15.13 13.31 24.91
N GLY A 843 -14.49 12.21 25.28
CA GLY A 843 -13.42 12.19 26.27
C GLY A 843 -13.92 12.35 27.71
N LYS A 844 -13.05 12.79 28.61
CA LYS A 844 -13.38 13.08 30.04
C LYS A 844 -13.46 14.58 30.26
N THR A 845 -14.58 15.05 30.84
CA THR A 845 -14.68 16.42 31.32
C THR A 845 -13.72 16.64 32.51
N GLY A 846 -13.04 17.77 32.55
CA GLY A 846 -12.09 18.14 33.58
C GLY A 846 -10.60 17.84 33.35
N ASP A 847 -10.26 17.05 32.29
CA ASP A 847 -8.87 16.85 31.86
C ASP A 847 -8.68 17.24 30.37
N PHE A 848 -9.21 16.48 29.47
CA PHE A 848 -9.35 16.80 28.06
C PHE A 848 -10.56 16.06 27.50
N GLY A 849 -11.48 16.84 26.99
CA GLY A 849 -12.75 16.33 26.47
C GLY A 849 -13.77 17.43 26.39
N GLY A 850 -15.03 17.08 26.22
CA GLY A 850 -16.06 18.09 26.14
C GLY A 850 -17.42 17.53 25.77
N THR A 851 -18.31 18.47 25.51
CA THR A 851 -19.67 18.19 25.06
C THR A 851 -19.94 18.85 23.73
N TRP A 852 -20.72 18.21 22.90
CA TRP A 852 -21.09 18.74 21.61
C TRP A 852 -22.54 18.39 21.27
N SER A 853 -23.16 19.21 20.43
CA SER A 853 -24.48 18.94 19.85
C SER A 853 -24.52 19.39 18.39
N ILE A 854 -25.38 18.75 17.62
CA ILE A 854 -25.63 19.10 16.24
C ILE A 854 -27.13 19.07 15.98
N ARG A 855 -27.66 20.09 15.30
CA ARG A 855 -29.07 20.18 14.95
C ARG A 855 -29.27 20.95 13.65
N LYS A 856 -30.42 20.80 13.06
CA LYS A 856 -30.85 21.57 11.89
C LYS A 856 -31.91 22.59 12.34
N GLU A 857 -31.65 23.86 12.04
CA GLU A 857 -32.59 24.97 12.26
C GLU A 857 -32.98 25.50 10.88
N GLN A 858 -34.19 25.16 10.40
CA GLN A 858 -34.61 25.44 9.03
C GLN A 858 -33.63 24.85 7.98
N ASP A 859 -32.94 25.69 7.22
CA ASP A 859 -31.95 25.30 6.22
C ASP A 859 -30.50 25.50 6.69
N GLU A 860 -30.27 25.64 8.01
CA GLU A 860 -28.95 25.74 8.61
C GLU A 860 -28.65 24.55 9.53
N LEU A 861 -27.41 24.08 9.45
CA LEU A 861 -26.82 23.19 10.43
C LEU A 861 -26.17 24.05 11.51
N VAL A 862 -26.50 23.76 12.75
CA VAL A 862 -25.89 24.36 13.93
C VAL A 862 -25.15 23.30 14.69
N PHE A 863 -23.84 23.49 14.85
CA PHE A 863 -22.97 22.64 15.65
C PHE A 863 -22.46 23.46 16.83
N GLU A 864 -22.59 22.92 18.03
CA GLU A 864 -22.11 23.51 19.25
C GLU A 864 -21.12 22.59 19.94
N LEU A 865 -19.99 23.12 20.39
CA LEU A 865 -18.92 22.39 21.05
C LEU A 865 -18.46 23.16 22.27
N SER A 866 -18.30 22.47 23.38
CA SER A 866 -17.63 23.00 24.59
C SER A 866 -16.53 22.00 24.97
N VAL A 867 -15.31 22.48 25.07
CA VAL A 867 -14.13 21.69 25.37
C VAL A 867 -13.51 22.12 26.69
N ASP A 868 -13.27 21.17 27.55
CA ASP A 868 -12.43 21.32 28.75
C ASP A 868 -10.98 21.02 28.32
N ASP A 869 -10.19 22.07 28.30
CA ASP A 869 -8.76 22.04 27.97
C ASP A 869 -8.08 23.21 28.64
N SER A 870 -7.50 22.96 29.80
CA SER A 870 -6.81 23.96 30.61
C SER A 870 -5.39 24.28 30.17
N THR A 871 -4.85 23.52 29.21
CA THR A 871 -3.48 23.67 28.73
C THR A 871 -3.43 24.53 27.47
N ASP A 872 -2.97 25.78 27.62
CA ASP A 872 -2.53 26.58 26.47
C ASP A 872 -1.13 26.11 26.07
N SER A 873 -1.04 25.39 24.97
CA SER A 873 0.23 24.85 24.47
C SER A 873 1.16 25.89 23.84
N GLY A 874 0.74 27.16 23.80
CA GLY A 874 1.45 28.16 22.99
C GLY A 874 1.48 27.79 21.53
N SER A 875 0.49 27.04 21.05
CA SER A 875 0.38 26.41 19.74
C SER A 875 0.31 27.39 18.56
N ASN A 876 0.33 28.68 18.84
CA ASN A 876 0.32 29.76 17.85
C ASN A 876 1.67 29.95 17.12
N ALA A 877 2.59 28.99 17.21
CA ALA A 877 3.83 29.04 16.47
C ALA A 877 3.54 28.97 14.98
N ALA A 878 3.80 30.04 14.27
CA ALA A 878 3.73 30.10 12.81
C ALA A 878 4.46 28.90 12.20
N GLY A 879 3.73 28.07 11.41
CA GLY A 879 4.31 26.93 10.71
C GLY A 879 3.86 25.55 11.17
N ARG A 880 2.98 25.42 12.16
CA ARG A 880 2.35 24.15 12.50
C ARG A 880 1.11 23.88 11.65
N TYR A 881 0.90 22.61 11.34
CA TYR A 881 -0.35 22.19 10.70
C TYR A 881 -1.55 22.40 11.63
N PRO A 882 -2.77 22.67 11.10
CA PRO A 882 -3.94 22.87 11.95
C PRO A 882 -4.18 21.73 12.94
N TRP A 883 -3.92 20.49 12.51
CA TRP A 883 -4.08 19.30 13.35
C TRP A 883 -2.93 19.06 14.33
N GLU A 884 -1.87 19.84 14.30
CA GLU A 884 -0.75 19.80 15.25
C GLU A 884 -0.93 20.81 16.39
N GLN A 885 -2.10 21.41 16.49
CA GLN A 885 -2.45 22.46 17.44
C GLN A 885 -3.71 22.06 18.21
N ASP A 886 -4.06 22.84 19.24
CA ASP A 886 -5.37 22.73 19.85
C ASP A 886 -6.41 23.06 18.80
N CYS A 887 -7.12 22.04 18.35
CA CYS A 887 -8.14 22.25 17.35
C CYS A 887 -9.28 21.23 17.44
N ALA A 888 -10.46 21.68 17.02
CA ALA A 888 -11.53 20.76 16.65
C ALA A 888 -11.54 20.60 15.14
N GLU A 889 -11.45 19.36 14.70
CA GLU A 889 -11.49 18.99 13.30
C GLU A 889 -12.83 18.33 13.00
N LEU A 890 -13.61 18.93 12.13
CA LEU A 890 -14.95 18.49 11.77
C LEU A 890 -14.98 18.05 10.31
N PHE A 891 -15.59 16.91 10.09
CA PHE A 891 -15.84 16.40 8.73
C PHE A 891 -17.34 16.28 8.55
N PHE A 892 -17.84 16.83 7.47
CA PHE A 892 -19.25 16.74 7.10
C PHE A 892 -19.37 16.18 5.70
N ASP A 893 -20.32 15.26 5.51
CA ASP A 893 -20.75 14.79 4.21
C ASP A 893 -22.28 14.98 4.11
N PHE A 894 -22.70 15.86 3.23
CA PHE A 894 -24.12 16.22 3.06
C PHE A 894 -24.82 15.27 2.08
N SER A 895 -24.10 14.31 1.51
CA SER A 895 -24.61 13.26 0.63
C SER A 895 -23.95 11.92 0.94
N PRO A 896 -24.04 11.42 2.19
CA PRO A 896 -23.24 10.29 2.68
C PRO A 896 -23.50 8.97 1.94
N PHE A 897 -24.64 8.86 1.28
CA PHE A 897 -25.02 7.67 0.51
C PHE A 897 -24.98 7.89 -1.01
N LEU A 898 -24.58 9.06 -1.47
CA LEU A 898 -24.36 9.32 -2.89
C LEU A 898 -22.89 9.12 -3.24
N LEU A 899 -22.57 7.96 -3.80
CA LEU A 899 -21.20 7.62 -4.19
C LEU A 899 -20.91 8.10 -5.63
N ARG A 900 -19.69 8.55 -5.86
CA ARG A 900 -19.24 8.91 -7.20
C ARG A 900 -18.87 7.69 -8.00
N PRO A 901 -19.25 7.60 -9.29
CA PRO A 901 -18.67 6.60 -10.18
C PRO A 901 -17.14 6.71 -10.22
N GLY A 902 -16.46 5.59 -10.01
CA GLY A 902 -15.00 5.55 -10.03
C GLY A 902 -14.26 5.95 -8.72
N HIS A 903 -14.90 6.75 -7.85
CA HIS A 903 -14.33 7.22 -6.59
C HIS A 903 -15.34 7.24 -5.44
N PRO A 904 -16.00 6.14 -5.12
CA PRO A 904 -17.13 6.18 -4.18
C PRO A 904 -16.73 6.59 -2.76
N ARG A 905 -15.49 6.34 -2.36
CA ARG A 905 -14.99 6.65 -1.02
C ARG A 905 -14.29 8.00 -0.90
N ALA A 906 -13.91 8.59 -2.03
CA ALA A 906 -13.29 9.90 -2.06
C ALA A 906 -14.28 11.01 -1.67
N TYR A 907 -13.77 12.10 -1.16
CA TYR A 907 -14.56 13.27 -0.85
C TYR A 907 -15.32 13.76 -2.07
N SER A 908 -16.60 14.04 -1.88
CA SER A 908 -17.47 14.65 -2.89
C SER A 908 -17.46 16.18 -2.77
N ASP A 909 -18.14 16.86 -3.70
CA ASP A 909 -18.34 18.30 -3.60
C ASP A 909 -19.17 18.70 -2.38
N ASP A 910 -19.93 17.72 -1.83
CA ASP A 910 -20.73 17.87 -0.62
C ASP A 910 -19.97 17.47 0.66
N THR A 911 -18.70 17.09 0.54
CA THR A 911 -17.86 16.77 1.69
C THR A 911 -16.99 17.94 2.05
N ILE A 912 -17.00 18.34 3.32
CA ILE A 912 -16.17 19.45 3.82
C ILE A 912 -15.41 19.01 5.06
N ARG A 913 -14.22 19.53 5.23
CA ARG A 913 -13.39 19.41 6.42
C ARG A 913 -13.18 20.82 6.97
N VAL A 914 -13.47 21.01 8.23
CA VAL A 914 -13.34 22.30 8.92
C VAL A 914 -12.42 22.14 10.11
N PHE A 915 -11.42 23.00 10.19
CA PHE A 915 -10.56 23.14 11.37
C PHE A 915 -10.99 24.36 12.14
N LEU A 916 -11.28 24.17 13.42
CA LEU A 916 -11.61 25.20 14.36
C LEU A 916 -10.45 25.38 15.33
N LEU A 917 -9.81 26.53 15.28
CA LEU A 917 -8.56 26.85 15.98
C LEU A 917 -8.83 27.88 17.09
N PRO A 918 -9.29 27.46 18.26
CA PRO A 918 -9.80 28.35 19.30
C PRO A 918 -8.74 29.30 19.87
N ARG A 919 -7.49 28.87 19.86
CA ARG A 919 -6.37 29.62 20.46
C ARG A 919 -5.74 30.64 19.51
N LEU A 920 -6.06 30.63 18.23
CA LEU A 920 -5.51 31.60 17.26
C LEU A 920 -6.22 32.98 17.41
N ALA A 921 -5.47 34.08 17.25
CA ALA A 921 -6.02 35.43 17.24
C ALA A 921 -6.75 35.76 15.92
N LYS A 922 -6.29 35.17 14.80
CA LYS A 922 -6.82 35.37 13.44
C LYS A 922 -6.92 34.00 12.73
N GLU A 923 -7.71 33.95 11.67
CA GLU A 923 -7.88 32.72 10.84
C GLU A 923 -8.25 31.48 11.68
N ARG A 924 -9.20 31.66 12.61
CA ARG A 924 -9.64 30.60 13.51
C ARG A 924 -10.42 29.48 12.84
N THR A 925 -10.92 29.69 11.64
CA THR A 925 -11.68 28.70 10.88
C THR A 925 -11.04 28.49 9.54
N LEU A 926 -10.56 27.27 9.30
CA LEU A 926 -10.03 26.86 8.00
C LEU A 926 -10.97 25.82 7.38
N VAL A 927 -11.34 26.01 6.14
CA VAL A 927 -12.30 25.14 5.43
C VAL A 927 -11.63 24.52 4.24
N TRP A 928 -11.61 23.21 4.22
CA TRP A 928 -11.17 22.43 3.06
C TRP A 928 -12.40 21.79 2.40
N SER A 929 -12.74 22.29 1.24
CA SER A 929 -13.87 21.82 0.46
C SER A 929 -13.71 22.18 -0.99
N ALA A 930 -14.23 21.35 -1.88
CA ALA A 930 -14.37 21.66 -3.29
C ALA A 930 -15.46 22.75 -3.53
N SER A 931 -16.44 22.84 -2.64
CA SER A 931 -17.53 23.82 -2.70
C SER A 931 -17.35 24.92 -1.67
N LYS A 932 -17.56 26.18 -2.07
CA LYS A 932 -17.60 27.30 -1.13
C LYS A 932 -18.92 27.29 -0.38
N ARG A 933 -18.87 27.06 0.95
CA ARG A 933 -20.02 27.21 1.84
C ARG A 933 -19.81 28.39 2.76
N ASN A 934 -20.87 29.13 3.03
CA ASN A 934 -20.81 30.23 4.00
C ASN A 934 -20.85 29.64 5.42
N ILE A 935 -19.69 29.55 6.06
CA ILE A 935 -19.54 29.04 7.43
C ILE A 935 -19.33 30.21 8.35
N ARG A 936 -20.15 30.32 9.38
CA ARG A 936 -20.07 31.31 10.45
C ARG A 936 -19.68 30.59 11.73
N THR A 937 -18.71 31.17 12.45
CA THR A 937 -18.23 30.62 13.74
C THR A 937 -18.15 31.68 14.81
N ASP A 938 -18.59 31.34 16.01
CA ASP A 938 -18.44 32.12 17.22
C ASP A 938 -17.58 31.35 18.21
N TYR A 939 -16.56 32.01 18.74
CA TYR A 939 -15.57 31.45 19.68
C TYR A 939 -15.63 32.19 21.02
N ARG A 940 -15.72 31.41 22.10
CA ARG A 940 -15.68 31.94 23.45
C ARG A 940 -14.67 31.17 24.28
N THR A 941 -13.84 31.89 25.02
CA THR A 941 -12.98 31.28 26.05
C THR A 941 -13.83 31.05 27.30
N THR A 942 -13.68 29.90 27.93
CA THR A 942 -14.31 29.53 29.19
C THR A 942 -13.24 29.40 30.28
N GLU A 943 -13.63 29.27 31.54
CA GLU A 943 -12.69 29.08 32.65
C GLU A 943 -11.89 27.77 32.52
N SER A 944 -12.48 26.73 31.93
CA SER A 944 -11.85 25.40 31.76
C SER A 944 -11.37 25.11 30.35
N GLY A 945 -11.55 26.02 29.37
CA GLY A 945 -11.19 25.78 28.00
C GLY A 945 -11.83 26.72 27.01
N TYR A 946 -12.68 26.23 26.12
CA TYR A 946 -13.30 27.02 25.08
C TYR A 946 -14.65 26.46 24.61
N SER A 947 -15.49 27.33 24.06
CA SER A 947 -16.71 26.92 23.34
C SER A 947 -16.74 27.50 21.92
N ILE A 948 -17.34 26.77 21.02
CA ILE A 948 -17.45 27.14 19.61
C ILE A 948 -18.86 26.84 19.12
N THR A 949 -19.47 27.81 18.46
CA THR A 949 -20.71 27.60 17.68
C THR A 949 -20.39 27.75 16.20
N LEU A 950 -20.74 26.76 15.42
CA LEU A 950 -20.60 26.79 13.95
C LEU A 950 -21.97 26.72 13.30
N ARG A 951 -22.21 27.59 12.32
CA ARG A 951 -23.43 27.61 11.49
C ARG A 951 -23.09 27.57 10.02
N MET A 952 -23.82 26.76 9.26
CA MET A 952 -23.66 26.67 7.81
C MET A 952 -24.94 26.20 7.11
N PRO A 953 -25.15 26.56 5.84
CA PRO A 953 -26.27 26.10 5.08
C PRO A 953 -26.31 24.57 4.95
N CYS A 954 -27.48 23.97 5.24
CA CYS A 954 -27.70 22.52 5.17
C CYS A 954 -29.13 22.20 4.70
N LYS A 955 -29.24 21.67 3.50
CA LYS A 955 -30.55 21.19 2.98
C LYS A 955 -30.77 19.70 3.31
N SER A 956 -29.71 18.96 3.60
CA SER A 956 -29.79 17.53 3.90
C SER A 956 -30.40 17.26 5.26
N ASP A 957 -31.23 16.24 5.32
CA ASP A 957 -31.82 15.74 6.57
C ASP A 957 -30.97 14.62 7.19
N VAL A 958 -30.04 14.05 6.41
CA VAL A 958 -29.10 13.02 6.85
C VAL A 958 -27.71 13.41 6.42
N ILE A 959 -26.77 13.39 7.35
CA ILE A 959 -25.38 13.76 7.11
C ILE A 959 -24.42 12.69 7.62
N GLY A 960 -23.27 12.59 6.97
CA GLY A 960 -22.08 11.97 7.56
C GLY A 960 -21.32 12.98 8.41
N PHE A 961 -20.87 12.59 9.61
CA PHE A 961 -20.19 13.49 10.51
C PHE A 961 -19.07 12.79 11.28
N VAL A 962 -17.97 13.52 11.47
CA VAL A 962 -16.86 13.13 12.35
C VAL A 962 -16.41 14.35 13.14
N LEU A 963 -16.15 14.13 14.42
CA LEU A 963 -15.50 15.09 15.29
C LEU A 963 -14.16 14.51 15.76
N LYS A 964 -13.09 15.30 15.66
CA LYS A 964 -11.81 15.06 16.32
C LYS A 964 -11.44 16.27 17.16
N LEU A 965 -10.94 16.01 18.34
CA LEU A 965 -10.33 17.04 19.19
C LEU A 965 -8.85 16.71 19.32
N ASN A 966 -8.01 17.68 19.05
CA ASN A 966 -6.56 17.60 19.18
C ASN A 966 -6.10 18.54 20.31
N ASP A 967 -5.33 18.00 21.24
CA ASP A 967 -4.70 18.71 22.34
C ASP A 967 -3.18 18.70 22.16
N ALA A 968 -2.58 19.85 21.95
CA ALA A 968 -1.16 20.03 21.81
C ALA A 968 -0.57 20.48 23.14
N ARG A 969 0.33 19.68 23.72
CA ARG A 969 0.96 19.99 25.02
C ARG A 969 2.39 20.49 24.85
N PRO A 970 2.82 21.49 25.64
CA PRO A 970 4.21 21.96 25.61
C PRO A 970 5.17 20.80 25.90
N GLY A 971 6.16 20.61 25.02
CA GLY A 971 7.18 19.57 25.18
C GLY A 971 6.73 18.14 24.87
N ALA A 972 5.48 17.89 24.55
CA ALA A 972 5.00 16.57 24.12
C ALA A 972 5.37 16.29 22.66
N LYS A 973 5.92 15.10 22.39
CA LYS A 973 6.25 14.66 21.02
C LYS A 973 5.02 14.21 20.23
N THR A 974 3.93 13.90 20.89
CA THR A 974 2.69 13.38 20.31
C THR A 974 1.50 14.17 20.81
N LEU A 975 0.57 14.44 19.89
CA LEU A 975 -0.73 15.02 20.20
C LEU A 975 -1.62 14.01 20.93
N ARG A 976 -2.45 14.52 21.83
CA ARG A 976 -3.58 13.77 22.34
C ARG A 976 -4.78 13.99 21.44
N GLU A 977 -5.33 12.92 20.88
CA GLU A 977 -6.48 12.96 19.97
C GLU A 977 -7.67 12.23 20.60
N LEU A 978 -8.82 12.87 20.60
CA LEU A 978 -10.12 12.25 20.83
C LEU A 978 -10.90 12.25 19.54
N ARG A 979 -11.60 11.14 19.26
CA ARG A 979 -12.31 10.97 18.00
C ARG A 979 -13.70 10.37 18.21
N TRP A 980 -14.66 10.96 17.54
CA TRP A 980 -15.99 10.39 17.34
C TRP A 980 -16.19 10.11 15.84
N ALA A 981 -16.02 8.85 15.44
CA ALA A 981 -16.06 8.39 14.07
C ALA A 981 -16.33 6.89 13.99
N SER A 982 -16.91 6.42 12.89
CA SER A 982 -17.17 4.99 12.65
C SER A 982 -15.95 4.18 12.21
N GLY A 983 -14.87 4.84 11.80
CA GLY A 983 -13.65 4.16 11.36
C GLY A 983 -12.39 5.02 11.46
N PRO A 984 -11.22 4.43 11.29
CA PRO A 984 -9.95 5.11 11.51
C PRO A 984 -9.50 6.05 10.38
N ASP A 985 -9.88 5.79 9.15
CA ASP A 985 -9.38 6.52 7.96
C ASP A 985 -10.38 7.55 7.43
N THR A 986 -10.80 8.45 8.30
CA THR A 986 -11.76 9.51 7.94
C THR A 986 -11.17 10.59 7.02
N HIS A 987 -9.84 10.65 6.86
CA HIS A 987 -9.19 11.63 6.00
C HIS A 987 -9.31 11.31 4.50
N ASN A 988 -9.41 10.03 4.18
CA ASN A 988 -9.41 9.55 2.80
C ASN A 988 -10.71 8.82 2.43
N ASP A 989 -11.48 8.42 3.44
CA ASP A 989 -12.66 7.58 3.25
C ASP A 989 -13.89 8.18 3.97
N ARG A 990 -14.73 8.90 3.23
CA ARG A 990 -15.97 9.50 3.75
C ARG A 990 -17.01 8.45 4.17
N THR A 991 -16.84 7.21 3.74
CA THR A 991 -17.73 6.12 4.15
C THR A 991 -17.54 5.69 5.60
N GLN A 992 -16.47 6.18 6.24
CA GLN A 992 -16.19 5.97 7.66
C GLN A 992 -16.76 7.07 8.58
N PHE A 993 -17.54 7.99 8.03
CA PHE A 993 -18.23 8.99 8.83
C PHE A 993 -19.43 8.35 9.54
N ASN A 994 -19.70 8.77 10.76
CA ASN A 994 -20.93 8.43 11.45
C ASN A 994 -22.13 9.10 10.78
N ILE A 995 -23.27 8.45 10.79
CA ILE A 995 -24.48 8.98 10.18
C ILE A 995 -25.33 9.64 11.26
N ILE A 996 -25.75 10.87 11.01
CA ILE A 996 -26.68 11.62 11.85
C ILE A 996 -27.94 11.93 11.04
N ASN A 997 -29.10 11.58 11.59
CA ASN A 997 -30.38 12.04 11.09
C ASN A 997 -30.72 13.37 11.79
N LEU A 998 -30.77 14.44 10.99
CA LEU A 998 -31.07 15.80 11.47
C LEU A 998 -32.57 16.08 11.62
N LYS A 999 -33.46 15.24 11.08
CA LYS A 999 -34.87 15.25 11.42
C LYS A 999 -35.00 14.68 12.83
N GLY A 1000 -35.21 15.53 13.78
CA GLY A 1000 -35.65 15.09 15.11
C GLY A 1000 -36.90 14.22 14.98
N ASP A 1001 -37.02 13.21 15.84
CA ASP A 1001 -38.25 12.45 15.96
C ASP A 1001 -39.41 13.46 16.26
N ASN A 1002 -40.14 13.82 15.24
CA ASN A 1002 -41.44 14.42 15.44
C ASN A 1002 -42.33 13.33 16.08
N LYS A 1003 -42.36 13.31 17.43
CA LYS A 1003 -43.40 12.61 18.18
C LYS A 1003 -44.72 13.25 17.97
#